data_b84ab63b7438c1380601522195b3c9ce
#
_entry.id   b84ab63b7438c1380601522195b3c9ce
#
_cell.length_a   1.000
_cell.length_b   1.000
_cell.length_c   1.000
_cell.angle_alpha   90.00
_cell.angle_beta   90.00
_cell.angle_gamma   90.00
#
_symmetry.space_group_name_H-M   'P 1'
#
loop_
_entity.id
_entity.type
_entity.pdbx_description
1 polymer ?
#
loop_
_entity_poly.entity_id
_entity_poly.type
_entity_poly.pdbx_seq_one_letter_code
_entity_poly.pdbx_strand_id
1 'polypeptide(L)'
;MVIFIHGIGDHPPEEQLKPQWDIALFGKPMGERTSMAYWSDILHGSAGGGAVGTRAIGDDAEEASDADDIDIPEMLKDLSVPVAKRKDAAERLEAIAAALAGVRMAGKRAGAGRGTSAKVLPLPGFLRRPVAKAFLERFLKDVAAYFYQPGIREKIQNKLRAEIQGRDEPFVVVSHSLGTVVAFEVLSDPQLARPDCSLLVTLGSPLGIKEVQDVLEGFENELAVPARVRAWHNFADRLDPVALDAGLGNDFEARVTASGAVRVIDRRIVNERTVSLRQFNPHSSIGYLSHPDVRTVVHRQIGFDSFGRFLVARDVAEEFVVPERRVPVLIEVLEPGHAAVDESPEERESRESEQPDEQQTLAGRIASLKMRVEDMVVERTLPEDAPEADKAALRKEVDAVALRKYVSARLTPDEINTMAETHRDLNIYAVWRNSSKRKLLLRSHAPLKVDAGRAGYAAAGQGITWAVLDTGVRWDHPHFVTHRTIVEVWDCTQRSDQPVQLYRWGNKPKVNPCDGDRDGHGTHVCGIIAGEYSDDRRQIQGLAPHAKLIVYKVLDDDGFGNDAWIIKAIDHIFYQNQSVASGLKIHGVNLSLGGPFDASVYGCGFSPICKELRDLWRQGILVCVAAGNEGQIQVQTDEGGFDLNTQLSIGDPANLQDCVAVGAVHTDKPRLYGVSWFSSRGPTADGRPKPDVVAPGERILSCSAGFPASPGSDGQSLSFEQLFRTESGTSMACPHVSGLLAAFLSVRREYCDRPDDVKKILLDNCNDLGRDRYHQGAGLPNLMKMLMNT
;
A
#
# COMPACT_ATOMS: atom_id res chain seq x y z
N MET A 1 10.32 23.03 -21.47
CA MET A 1 8.94 22.54 -21.53
C MET A 1 8.91 21.03 -21.63
N VAL A 2 7.89 20.35 -21.06
CA VAL A 2 7.75 18.88 -21.15
C VAL A 2 6.51 18.55 -21.98
N ILE A 3 6.65 17.67 -22.96
CA ILE A 3 5.58 17.15 -23.80
C ILE A 3 5.32 15.70 -23.41
N PHE A 4 4.11 15.40 -23.00
CA PHE A 4 3.67 14.05 -22.71
C PHE A 4 3.07 13.38 -23.94
N ILE A 5 3.28 12.08 -24.08
CA ILE A 5 2.54 11.26 -25.03
C ILE A 5 2.15 9.93 -24.39
N HIS A 6 0.84 9.69 -24.33
CA HIS A 6 0.28 8.51 -23.68
C HIS A 6 0.34 7.25 -24.54
N GLY A 7 0.11 6.10 -23.93
CA GLY A 7 0.13 4.78 -24.54
C GLY A 7 -1.23 4.33 -25.08
N ILE A 8 -1.41 3.02 -25.09
CA ILE A 8 -2.61 2.32 -25.56
C ILE A 8 -3.82 2.52 -24.62
N GLY A 9 -5.00 2.22 -25.13
CA GLY A 9 -6.24 2.13 -24.38
C GLY A 9 -7.09 3.41 -24.41
N ASP A 10 -8.32 3.27 -23.93
CA ASP A 10 -9.24 4.38 -23.74
C ASP A 10 -8.82 5.19 -22.51
N HIS A 11 -8.38 6.41 -22.75
CA HIS A 11 -7.93 7.32 -21.69
C HIS A 11 -8.99 8.37 -21.40
N PRO A 12 -9.08 8.88 -20.13
CA PRO A 12 -9.92 10.03 -19.85
C PRO A 12 -9.51 11.22 -20.74
N PRO A 13 -10.41 12.20 -20.97
CA PRO A 13 -10.11 13.39 -21.79
C PRO A 13 -8.80 14.07 -21.33
N GLU A 14 -8.14 14.77 -22.25
CA GLU A 14 -6.86 15.45 -22.02
C GLU A 14 -6.90 16.33 -20.76
N GLU A 15 -8.00 17.07 -20.53
CA GLU A 15 -8.19 17.97 -19.40
C GLU A 15 -8.14 17.24 -18.04
N GLN A 16 -8.32 15.91 -18.02
CA GLN A 16 -8.23 15.08 -16.84
C GLN A 16 -6.90 14.29 -16.80
N LEU A 17 -6.44 13.77 -17.94
CA LEU A 17 -5.24 12.93 -18.02
C LEU A 17 -3.96 13.73 -17.78
N LYS A 18 -3.82 14.91 -18.43
CA LYS A 18 -2.64 15.76 -18.29
C LYS A 18 -2.36 16.19 -16.84
N PRO A 19 -3.35 16.71 -16.07
CA PRO A 19 -3.14 17.01 -14.66
C PRO A 19 -2.71 15.80 -13.81
N GLN A 20 -3.20 14.60 -14.11
CA GLN A 20 -2.77 13.38 -13.41
C GLN A 20 -1.28 13.07 -13.69
N TRP A 21 -0.82 13.26 -14.93
CA TRP A 21 0.57 13.08 -15.30
C TRP A 21 1.47 14.17 -14.70
N ASP A 22 1.00 15.41 -14.69
CA ASP A 22 1.70 16.51 -14.00
C ASP A 22 1.91 16.19 -12.52
N ILE A 23 0.85 15.79 -11.81
CA ILE A 23 0.89 15.43 -10.39
C ILE A 23 1.83 14.23 -10.18
N ALA A 24 1.74 13.19 -11.02
CA ALA A 24 2.60 12.03 -10.91
C ALA A 24 4.08 12.37 -11.07
N LEU A 25 4.42 13.24 -12.00
CA LEU A 25 5.81 13.59 -12.31
C LEU A 25 6.34 14.72 -11.44
N PHE A 26 5.54 15.76 -11.17
CA PHE A 26 5.98 17.02 -10.52
C PHE A 26 5.37 17.24 -9.12
N GLY A 27 4.43 16.41 -8.70
CA GLY A 27 3.69 16.58 -7.44
C GLY A 27 2.60 17.68 -7.49
N LYS A 28 2.46 18.41 -8.61
CA LYS A 28 1.47 19.48 -8.81
C LYS A 28 1.14 19.68 -10.28
N PRO A 29 -0.04 20.28 -10.62
CA PRO A 29 -0.34 20.70 -11.97
C PRO A 29 0.68 21.74 -12.46
N MET A 30 1.14 21.60 -13.70
CA MET A 30 2.20 22.44 -14.28
C MET A 30 1.71 23.51 -15.26
N GLY A 31 0.40 23.55 -15.54
CA GLY A 31 -0.20 24.51 -16.46
C GLY A 31 0.42 24.46 -17.85
N GLU A 32 0.84 25.62 -18.37
CA GLU A 32 1.45 25.74 -19.72
C GLU A 32 2.90 25.26 -19.80
N ARG A 33 3.54 24.88 -18.68
CA ARG A 33 4.89 24.30 -18.66
C ARG A 33 4.96 22.88 -19.18
N THR A 34 3.81 22.23 -19.27
CA THR A 34 3.63 20.90 -19.84
C THR A 34 2.53 20.91 -20.89
N SER A 35 2.63 20.03 -21.88
CA SER A 35 1.55 19.79 -22.84
C SER A 35 1.42 18.28 -23.10
N MET A 36 0.34 17.86 -23.76
CA MET A 36 0.07 16.46 -24.00
C MET A 36 -0.33 16.22 -25.47
N ALA A 37 0.42 15.39 -26.17
CA ALA A 37 0.01 14.86 -27.47
C ALA A 37 -1.07 13.80 -27.24
N TYR A 38 -2.33 14.24 -27.07
CA TYR A 38 -3.48 13.39 -26.81
C TYR A 38 -4.04 12.79 -28.10
N TRP A 39 -4.18 11.46 -28.17
CA TRP A 39 -4.61 10.76 -29.39
C TRP A 39 -5.63 9.63 -29.15
N SER A 40 -6.06 9.39 -27.91
CA SER A 40 -7.07 8.36 -27.59
C SER A 40 -8.37 8.57 -28.37
N ASP A 41 -8.74 9.83 -28.62
CA ASP A 41 -9.89 10.24 -29.41
C ASP A 41 -9.87 9.70 -30.86
N ILE A 42 -8.68 9.44 -31.41
CA ILE A 42 -8.53 8.95 -32.80
C ILE A 42 -8.91 7.46 -32.91
N LEU A 43 -8.61 6.65 -31.88
CA LEU A 43 -8.88 5.21 -31.90
C LEU A 43 -10.20 4.84 -31.21
N HIS A 44 -10.57 5.53 -30.14
CA HIS A 44 -11.68 5.15 -29.27
C HIS A 44 -12.91 6.09 -29.37
N GLY A 45 -12.82 7.16 -30.16
CA GLY A 45 -13.88 8.16 -30.33
C GLY A 45 -14.00 9.11 -29.14
N SER A 46 -14.61 10.29 -29.34
CA SER A 46 -14.97 11.15 -28.21
C SER A 46 -16.19 10.57 -27.51
N ALA A 47 -15.99 9.79 -26.46
CA ALA A 47 -17.09 9.36 -25.60
C ALA A 47 -17.74 10.59 -24.97
N GLY A 48 -18.91 10.95 -25.45
CA GLY A 48 -19.74 11.99 -24.86
C GLY A 48 -19.99 11.68 -23.39
N GLY A 49 -19.80 12.69 -22.53
CA GLY A 49 -19.78 12.63 -21.07
C GLY A 49 -20.83 11.71 -20.45
N GLY A 50 -20.44 10.52 -20.15
CA GLY A 50 -21.14 9.60 -19.27
C GLY A 50 -20.24 9.37 -18.05
N ALA A 51 -20.72 9.84 -16.90
CA ALA A 51 -20.11 9.51 -15.63
C ALA A 51 -19.84 7.99 -15.59
N VAL A 52 -18.59 7.59 -15.36
CA VAL A 52 -18.23 6.19 -15.07
C VAL A 52 -18.82 5.85 -13.69
N GLY A 53 -20.12 5.62 -13.68
CA GLY A 53 -20.79 4.91 -12.61
C GLY A 53 -20.42 3.44 -12.76
N THR A 54 -19.90 2.87 -11.69
CA THR A 54 -19.73 1.43 -11.51
C THR A 54 -21.00 0.68 -11.93
N ARG A 55 -21.05 0.16 -13.14
CA ARG A 55 -22.03 -0.84 -13.52
C ARG A 55 -21.50 -2.21 -13.11
N ALA A 56 -22.12 -2.77 -12.09
CA ALA A 56 -22.02 -4.19 -11.80
C ALA A 56 -22.53 -4.96 -13.04
N ILE A 57 -21.68 -5.77 -13.63
CA ILE A 57 -22.05 -6.73 -14.68
C ILE A 57 -22.43 -8.02 -13.95
N GLY A 58 -23.62 -8.53 -14.30
CA GLY A 58 -24.26 -9.69 -13.66
C GLY A 58 -23.57 -11.01 -13.94
N ASP A 59 -23.91 -11.97 -13.10
CA ASP A 59 -23.49 -13.37 -13.11
C ASP A 59 -23.83 -14.08 -14.43
N ASP A 60 -22.83 -14.19 -15.32
CA ASP A 60 -22.78 -15.23 -16.35
C ASP A 60 -21.29 -15.44 -16.69
N ALA A 61 -20.58 -16.17 -15.82
CA ALA A 61 -19.21 -16.58 -16.06
C ALA A 61 -19.18 -17.91 -16.80
N GLU A 62 -19.11 -17.89 -18.12
CA GLU A 62 -18.61 -19.04 -18.88
C GLU A 62 -17.09 -19.13 -18.78
N GLU A 63 -16.59 -20.37 -18.74
CA GLU A 63 -15.19 -20.73 -18.56
C GLU A 63 -14.27 -20.04 -19.57
N ALA A 64 -13.30 -19.26 -19.08
CA ALA A 64 -12.30 -18.61 -19.91
C ALA A 64 -11.36 -19.63 -20.56
N SER A 65 -11.34 -19.67 -21.87
CA SER A 65 -10.44 -20.47 -22.68
C SER A 65 -9.03 -19.90 -22.79
N ASP A 66 -8.07 -20.71 -23.22
CA ASP A 66 -6.64 -20.41 -23.31
C ASP A 66 -6.29 -19.29 -24.31
N ALA A 67 -5.06 -18.78 -24.25
CA ALA A 67 -4.51 -17.66 -25.06
C ALA A 67 -4.61 -17.86 -26.60
N ASP A 68 -5.00 -19.05 -27.07
CA ASP A 68 -5.22 -19.38 -28.47
C ASP A 68 -6.52 -18.78 -29.06
N ASP A 69 -7.38 -18.13 -28.22
CA ASP A 69 -8.70 -17.67 -28.65
C ASP A 69 -8.80 -16.21 -29.12
N ILE A 70 -7.68 -15.50 -29.31
CA ILE A 70 -7.70 -14.15 -29.92
C ILE A 70 -7.79 -14.30 -31.43
N ASP A 71 -8.95 -13.95 -32.01
CA ASP A 71 -9.14 -13.98 -33.48
C ASP A 71 -8.50 -12.78 -34.16
N ILE A 72 -7.17 -12.81 -34.31
CA ILE A 72 -6.40 -11.78 -34.99
C ILE A 72 -6.90 -11.52 -36.43
N PRO A 73 -7.23 -12.53 -37.29
CA PRO A 73 -7.84 -12.32 -38.59
C PRO A 73 -9.15 -11.53 -38.55
N GLU A 74 -10.04 -11.77 -37.61
CA GLU A 74 -11.28 -11.01 -37.45
C GLU A 74 -11.00 -9.58 -36.97
N MET A 75 -10.16 -9.38 -35.99
CA MET A 75 -9.69 -8.07 -35.54
C MET A 75 -9.16 -7.21 -36.69
N LEU A 76 -8.35 -7.78 -37.60
CA LEU A 76 -7.82 -7.07 -38.76
C LEU A 76 -8.88 -6.69 -39.80
N LYS A 77 -9.99 -7.43 -39.88
CA LYS A 77 -11.15 -7.05 -40.69
C LYS A 77 -11.91 -5.89 -40.07
N ASP A 78 -12.18 -5.95 -38.77
CA ASP A 78 -12.89 -4.92 -38.03
C ASP A 78 -12.15 -3.57 -38.09
N LEU A 79 -10.82 -3.59 -38.04
CA LEU A 79 -9.98 -2.43 -38.19
C LEU A 79 -9.85 -1.95 -39.67
N SER A 80 -10.56 -2.57 -40.61
CA SER A 80 -10.50 -2.23 -42.04
C SER A 80 -9.10 -2.27 -42.66
N VAL A 81 -8.23 -3.16 -42.15
CA VAL A 81 -6.87 -3.34 -42.67
C VAL A 81 -6.95 -3.85 -44.14
N PRO A 82 -6.21 -3.28 -45.10
CA PRO A 82 -6.22 -3.70 -46.49
C PRO A 82 -5.91 -5.20 -46.66
N VAL A 83 -6.67 -5.91 -47.49
CA VAL A 83 -6.56 -7.37 -47.70
C VAL A 83 -5.12 -7.81 -48.01
N ALA A 84 -4.39 -7.01 -48.80
CA ALA A 84 -3.00 -7.29 -49.17
C ALA A 84 -2.03 -7.29 -48.00
N LYS A 85 -2.36 -6.60 -46.91
CA LYS A 85 -1.52 -6.49 -45.68
C LYS A 85 -1.95 -7.42 -44.57
N ARG A 86 -3.15 -8.02 -44.62
CA ARG A 86 -3.72 -8.81 -43.52
C ARG A 86 -2.89 -10.03 -43.15
N LYS A 87 -2.30 -10.71 -44.13
CA LYS A 87 -1.50 -11.91 -43.87
C LYS A 87 -0.19 -11.55 -43.11
N ASP A 88 0.54 -10.56 -43.57
CA ASP A 88 1.76 -10.10 -42.91
C ASP A 88 1.45 -9.51 -41.54
N ALA A 89 0.38 -8.72 -41.42
CA ALA A 89 -0.09 -8.17 -40.14
C ALA A 89 -0.46 -9.27 -39.15
N ALA A 90 -1.19 -10.31 -39.58
CA ALA A 90 -1.57 -11.41 -38.68
C ALA A 90 -0.34 -12.18 -38.19
N GLU A 91 0.60 -12.54 -39.08
CA GLU A 91 1.83 -13.25 -38.71
C GLU A 91 2.67 -12.46 -37.68
N ARG A 92 2.78 -11.13 -37.81
CA ARG A 92 3.51 -10.26 -36.88
C ARG A 92 2.76 -10.08 -35.55
N LEU A 93 1.45 -9.88 -35.58
CA LEU A 93 0.64 -9.75 -34.36
C LEU A 93 0.59 -11.05 -33.55
N GLU A 94 0.52 -12.22 -34.24
CA GLU A 94 0.65 -13.52 -33.57
C GLU A 94 2.04 -13.67 -32.91
N ALA A 95 3.10 -13.22 -33.52
CA ALA A 95 4.45 -13.25 -32.98
C ALA A 95 4.59 -12.27 -31.79
N ILE A 96 4.02 -11.05 -31.87
CA ILE A 96 3.94 -10.10 -30.74
C ILE A 96 3.13 -10.72 -29.58
N ALA A 97 1.97 -11.32 -29.87
CA ALA A 97 1.15 -11.97 -28.87
C ALA A 97 1.90 -13.12 -28.18
N ALA A 98 2.61 -13.95 -28.94
CA ALA A 98 3.42 -15.04 -28.41
C ALA A 98 4.59 -14.51 -27.54
N ALA A 99 5.24 -13.44 -27.96
CA ALA A 99 6.30 -12.78 -27.18
C ALA A 99 5.74 -12.26 -25.84
N LEU A 100 4.63 -11.52 -25.88
CA LEU A 100 3.96 -10.97 -24.69
C LEU A 100 3.42 -12.07 -23.77
N ALA A 101 2.97 -13.20 -24.30
CA ALA A 101 2.52 -14.35 -23.51
C ALA A 101 3.67 -15.23 -22.98
N GLY A 102 4.93 -14.93 -23.35
CA GLY A 102 6.11 -15.69 -22.94
C GLY A 102 6.17 -17.10 -23.57
N VAL A 103 5.51 -17.33 -24.70
CA VAL A 103 5.50 -18.59 -25.45
C VAL A 103 6.62 -18.58 -26.49
N ARG A 104 7.54 -19.56 -26.44
CA ARG A 104 8.53 -19.76 -27.50
C ARG A 104 7.87 -20.44 -28.69
N MET A 105 7.73 -19.73 -29.79
CA MET A 105 7.39 -20.35 -31.09
C MET A 105 8.56 -21.24 -31.54
N ALA A 106 8.32 -22.54 -31.64
CA ALA A 106 9.26 -23.48 -32.22
C ALA A 106 9.11 -23.48 -33.71
N GLY A 107 10.06 -22.88 -34.44
CA GLY A 107 10.10 -23.17 -35.85
C GLY A 107 10.70 -22.15 -36.79
N LYS A 108 11.71 -22.63 -37.47
CA LYS A 108 12.46 -22.21 -38.66
C LYS A 108 13.59 -21.19 -38.46
N ARG A 109 14.78 -21.76 -38.40
CA ARG A 109 16.05 -21.05 -38.56
C ARG A 109 16.11 -20.36 -39.91
N ALA A 110 16.31 -19.07 -39.91
CA ALA A 110 16.94 -18.32 -40.98
C ALA A 110 18.07 -17.48 -40.39
N GLY A 111 19.30 -17.69 -40.88
CA GLY A 111 20.40 -16.75 -40.83
C GLY A 111 21.09 -16.51 -39.47
N ALA A 112 22.33 -17.02 -39.32
CA ALA A 112 23.22 -16.78 -38.19
C ALA A 112 23.59 -15.30 -38.05
N GLY A 113 23.12 -14.65 -36.97
CA GLY A 113 23.64 -13.41 -36.44
C GLY A 113 23.86 -13.59 -34.93
N ARG A 114 25.01 -13.13 -34.43
CA ARG A 114 25.42 -13.26 -33.03
C ARG A 114 24.39 -12.63 -32.06
N GLY A 115 23.54 -13.45 -31.49
CA GLY A 115 22.56 -13.00 -30.49
C GLY A 115 22.90 -13.58 -29.11
N THR A 116 23.20 -12.74 -28.15
CA THR A 116 23.16 -13.10 -26.72
C THR A 116 21.71 -13.34 -26.35
N SER A 117 21.38 -14.57 -25.93
CA SER A 117 20.02 -14.94 -25.53
C SER A 117 19.55 -14.13 -24.34
N ALA A 118 18.62 -13.22 -24.54
CA ALA A 118 17.87 -12.59 -23.45
C ALA A 118 17.17 -13.70 -22.64
N LYS A 119 17.49 -13.82 -21.37
CA LYS A 119 16.74 -14.67 -20.44
C LYS A 119 15.46 -13.95 -20.08
N VAL A 120 14.39 -14.17 -20.84
CA VAL A 120 13.05 -13.76 -20.44
C VAL A 120 12.71 -14.50 -19.16
N LEU A 121 12.57 -13.78 -18.04
CA LEU A 121 11.99 -14.33 -16.82
C LEU A 121 10.48 -14.50 -17.08
N PRO A 122 9.94 -15.72 -17.04
CA PRO A 122 8.51 -15.91 -17.24
C PRO A 122 7.73 -15.25 -16.11
N LEU A 123 6.67 -14.51 -16.47
CA LEU A 123 5.69 -14.03 -15.51
C LEU A 123 5.23 -15.19 -14.61
N PRO A 124 5.09 -14.97 -13.29
CA PRO A 124 4.51 -15.96 -12.39
C PRO A 124 3.19 -16.49 -12.94
N GLY A 125 2.95 -17.79 -12.82
CA GLY A 125 1.81 -18.47 -13.46
C GLY A 125 0.41 -17.89 -13.15
N PHE A 126 0.29 -17.17 -12.03
CA PHE A 126 -0.93 -16.49 -11.60
C PHE A 126 -1.23 -15.20 -12.38
N LEU A 127 -0.23 -14.57 -13.01
CA LEU A 127 -0.40 -13.38 -13.87
C LEU A 127 -0.79 -13.73 -15.32
N ARG A 128 -0.93 -15.01 -15.64
CA ARG A 128 -1.03 -15.48 -17.04
C ARG A 128 -2.45 -15.66 -17.57
N ARG A 129 -3.54 -15.49 -16.81
CA ARG A 129 -4.82 -15.97 -17.31
C ARG A 129 -5.90 -14.95 -17.70
N PRO A 130 -6.63 -14.18 -16.96
CA PRO A 130 -7.70 -13.36 -17.58
C PRO A 130 -7.32 -11.87 -17.81
N VAL A 131 -6.61 -11.22 -16.87
CA VAL A 131 -6.17 -9.81 -17.04
C VAL A 131 -5.21 -9.68 -18.20
N ALA A 132 -4.35 -10.71 -18.42
CA ALA A 132 -3.42 -10.72 -19.53
C ALA A 132 -4.13 -10.80 -20.87
N LYS A 133 -5.25 -11.51 -21.00
CA LYS A 133 -5.98 -11.67 -22.28
C LYS A 133 -6.62 -10.36 -22.72
N ALA A 134 -7.43 -9.72 -21.86
CA ALA A 134 -8.08 -8.45 -22.19
C ALA A 134 -7.08 -7.32 -22.46
N PHE A 135 -5.98 -7.27 -21.68
CA PHE A 135 -4.89 -6.34 -21.92
C PHE A 135 -4.18 -6.64 -23.26
N LEU A 136 -3.88 -7.89 -23.54
CA LEU A 136 -3.22 -8.32 -24.77
C LEU A 136 -4.07 -8.03 -26.01
N GLU A 137 -5.37 -8.33 -25.96
CA GLU A 137 -6.30 -8.02 -27.05
C GLU A 137 -6.34 -6.52 -27.35
N ARG A 138 -6.46 -5.69 -26.31
CA ARG A 138 -6.45 -4.23 -26.45
C ARG A 138 -5.13 -3.72 -27.00
N PHE A 139 -4.00 -4.21 -26.46
CA PHE A 139 -2.68 -3.87 -26.94
C PHE A 139 -2.49 -4.21 -28.43
N LEU A 140 -2.84 -5.44 -28.81
CA LEU A 140 -2.73 -5.88 -30.20
C LEU A 140 -3.64 -5.09 -31.14
N LYS A 141 -4.84 -4.72 -30.67
CA LYS A 141 -5.79 -3.92 -31.44
C LYS A 141 -5.25 -2.51 -31.72
N ASP A 142 -4.70 -1.84 -30.72
CA ASP A 142 -4.14 -0.50 -30.85
C ASP A 142 -2.85 -0.51 -31.70
N VAL A 143 -2.00 -1.51 -31.51
CA VAL A 143 -0.79 -1.74 -32.35
C VAL A 143 -1.19 -2.03 -33.82
N ALA A 144 -2.19 -2.87 -34.02
CA ALA A 144 -2.69 -3.17 -35.38
C ALA A 144 -3.30 -1.91 -36.04
N ALA A 145 -4.08 -1.13 -35.30
CA ALA A 145 -4.63 0.12 -35.81
C ALA A 145 -3.54 1.11 -36.16
N TYR A 146 -2.53 1.27 -35.32
CA TYR A 146 -1.43 2.20 -35.56
C TYR A 146 -0.62 1.84 -36.81
N PHE A 147 -0.20 0.59 -36.94
CA PHE A 147 0.69 0.19 -38.03
C PHE A 147 -0.03 -0.13 -39.36
N TYR A 148 -1.26 -0.63 -39.30
CA TYR A 148 -1.90 -1.22 -40.49
C TYR A 148 -3.21 -0.55 -40.90
N GLN A 149 -3.87 0.25 -40.06
CA GLN A 149 -5.09 0.96 -40.41
C GLN A 149 -4.74 2.24 -41.19
N PRO A 150 -5.29 2.43 -42.41
CA PRO A 150 -4.93 3.57 -43.27
C PRO A 150 -5.13 4.92 -42.62
N GLY A 151 -4.08 5.75 -42.63
CA GLY A 151 -4.11 7.12 -42.16
C GLY A 151 -4.10 7.32 -40.62
N ILE A 152 -4.22 6.27 -39.82
CA ILE A 152 -4.22 6.38 -38.34
C ILE A 152 -2.84 6.76 -37.82
N ARG A 153 -1.80 6.10 -38.28
CA ARG A 153 -0.41 6.38 -37.91
C ARG A 153 -0.05 7.85 -38.11
N GLU A 154 -0.35 8.41 -39.28
CA GLU A 154 -0.08 9.81 -39.59
C GLU A 154 -0.88 10.77 -38.69
N LYS A 155 -2.16 10.49 -38.45
CA LYS A 155 -3.00 11.30 -37.56
C LYS A 155 -2.44 11.35 -36.14
N ILE A 156 -2.01 10.22 -35.57
CA ILE A 156 -1.43 10.13 -34.26
C ILE A 156 -0.08 10.85 -34.21
N GLN A 157 0.80 10.64 -35.18
CA GLN A 157 2.08 11.34 -35.28
C GLN A 157 1.90 12.87 -35.36
N ASN A 158 0.88 13.32 -36.06
CA ASN A 158 0.59 14.75 -36.20
C ASN A 158 0.15 15.41 -34.88
N LYS A 159 -0.42 14.67 -33.93
CA LYS A 159 -0.69 15.21 -32.58
C LYS A 159 0.65 15.60 -31.89
N LEU A 160 1.68 14.75 -31.95
CA LEU A 160 2.98 15.08 -31.37
C LEU A 160 3.72 16.14 -32.18
N ARG A 161 3.65 16.09 -33.52
CA ARG A 161 4.23 17.15 -34.37
C ARG A 161 3.64 18.52 -34.07
N ALA A 162 2.34 18.61 -33.85
CA ALA A 162 1.66 19.87 -33.50
C ALA A 162 2.17 20.44 -32.17
N GLU A 163 2.44 19.59 -31.19
CA GLU A 163 3.01 20.01 -29.91
C GLU A 163 4.47 20.51 -30.03
N ILE A 164 5.21 20.02 -31.03
CA ILE A 164 6.61 20.42 -31.26
C ILE A 164 6.68 21.65 -32.15
N GLN A 165 5.79 21.79 -33.14
CA GLN A 165 5.79 22.88 -34.11
C GLN A 165 5.57 24.26 -33.44
N GLY A 166 6.33 25.26 -33.86
CA GLY A 166 6.22 26.63 -33.33
C GLY A 166 6.98 26.89 -32.05
N ARG A 167 7.80 25.95 -31.59
CA ARG A 167 8.69 26.13 -30.45
C ARG A 167 10.07 26.56 -30.88
N ASP A 168 10.64 27.52 -30.18
CA ASP A 168 12.01 28.03 -30.43
C ASP A 168 13.03 27.44 -29.46
N GLU A 169 12.57 26.90 -28.30
CA GLU A 169 13.42 26.36 -27.23
C GLU A 169 13.47 24.82 -27.23
N PRO A 170 14.59 24.20 -26.76
CA PRO A 170 14.67 22.76 -26.56
C PRO A 170 13.57 22.25 -25.62
N PHE A 171 13.02 21.07 -25.91
CA PHE A 171 11.93 20.44 -25.16
C PHE A 171 12.33 19.04 -24.64
N VAL A 172 11.53 18.54 -23.71
CA VAL A 172 11.60 17.18 -23.17
C VAL A 172 10.37 16.40 -23.64
N VAL A 173 10.56 15.16 -24.08
CA VAL A 173 9.45 14.23 -24.38
C VAL A 173 9.44 13.12 -23.35
N VAL A 174 8.27 12.93 -22.71
CA VAL A 174 8.01 11.80 -21.80
C VAL A 174 6.91 10.95 -22.41
N SER A 175 7.27 9.76 -22.82
CA SER A 175 6.42 8.85 -23.58
C SER A 175 6.19 7.52 -22.85
N HIS A 176 5.00 6.94 -23.01
CA HIS A 176 4.61 5.69 -22.37
C HIS A 176 4.02 4.70 -23.37
N SER A 177 4.34 3.40 -23.24
CA SER A 177 3.75 2.32 -24.03
C SER A 177 3.88 2.57 -25.55
N LEU A 178 2.81 2.41 -26.33
CA LEU A 178 2.79 2.71 -27.77
C LEU A 178 3.18 4.16 -28.09
N GLY A 179 2.95 5.09 -27.18
CA GLY A 179 3.43 6.47 -27.33
C GLY A 179 4.95 6.59 -27.48
N THR A 180 5.72 5.59 -27.03
CA THR A 180 7.19 5.56 -27.19
C THR A 180 7.58 5.27 -28.65
N VAL A 181 6.80 4.45 -29.34
CA VAL A 181 6.95 4.19 -30.78
C VAL A 181 6.65 5.45 -31.58
N VAL A 182 5.54 6.13 -31.25
CA VAL A 182 5.17 7.41 -31.88
C VAL A 182 6.25 8.46 -31.67
N ALA A 183 6.77 8.59 -30.45
CA ALA A 183 7.84 9.53 -30.12
C ALA A 183 9.13 9.22 -30.89
N PHE A 184 9.51 7.94 -30.96
CA PHE A 184 10.67 7.51 -31.73
C PHE A 184 10.54 7.87 -33.23
N GLU A 185 9.43 7.53 -33.86
CA GLU A 185 9.22 7.80 -35.30
C GLU A 185 9.18 9.29 -35.63
N VAL A 186 8.46 10.09 -34.81
CA VAL A 186 8.38 11.55 -35.02
C VAL A 186 9.73 12.22 -34.82
N LEU A 187 10.51 11.81 -33.84
CA LEU A 187 11.83 12.37 -33.55
C LEU A 187 12.92 11.88 -34.54
N SER A 188 12.67 10.75 -35.22
CA SER A 188 13.53 10.23 -36.33
C SER A 188 13.26 10.89 -37.68
N ASP A 189 12.13 11.62 -37.81
CA ASP A 189 11.75 12.26 -39.07
C ASP A 189 12.77 13.37 -39.46
N PRO A 190 13.49 13.23 -40.60
CA PRO A 190 14.47 14.24 -41.01
C PRO A 190 13.85 15.62 -41.32
N GLN A 191 12.56 15.65 -41.62
CA GLN A 191 11.82 16.88 -41.95
C GLN A 191 11.35 17.63 -40.71
N LEU A 192 11.48 17.05 -39.50
CA LEU A 192 11.09 17.73 -38.27
C LEU A 192 11.94 19.00 -38.09
N ALA A 193 11.32 20.18 -38.06
CA ALA A 193 12.00 21.43 -37.86
C ALA A 193 12.59 21.54 -36.42
N ARG A 194 13.53 22.51 -36.23
CA ARG A 194 14.02 22.81 -34.87
C ARG A 194 12.88 23.21 -33.92
N PRO A 195 13.01 23.07 -32.58
CA PRO A 195 14.23 22.83 -31.81
C PRO A 195 14.52 21.36 -31.52
N ASP A 196 15.67 21.09 -30.86
CA ASP A 196 16.10 19.74 -30.49
C ASP A 196 15.33 19.23 -29.24
N CYS A 197 15.08 17.90 -29.21
CA CYS A 197 14.65 17.20 -28.01
C CYS A 197 15.83 17.06 -27.05
N SER A 198 15.83 17.82 -25.97
CA SER A 198 16.93 17.81 -24.99
C SER A 198 16.96 16.51 -24.18
N LEU A 199 15.80 15.86 -24.00
CA LEU A 199 15.68 14.57 -23.33
C LEU A 199 14.44 13.82 -23.85
N LEU A 200 14.66 12.59 -24.30
CA LEU A 200 13.60 11.59 -24.55
C LEU A 200 13.55 10.61 -23.37
N VAL A 201 12.38 10.44 -22.78
CA VAL A 201 12.10 9.45 -21.74
C VAL A 201 11.08 8.45 -22.29
N THR A 202 11.45 7.18 -22.32
CA THR A 202 10.56 6.07 -22.69
C THR A 202 10.22 5.22 -21.46
N LEU A 203 8.94 4.98 -21.25
CA LEU A 203 8.38 4.30 -20.09
C LEU A 203 7.56 3.08 -20.54
N GLY A 204 7.89 1.88 -20.07
CA GLY A 204 7.16 0.67 -20.44
C GLY A 204 7.08 0.48 -21.98
N SER A 205 8.21 0.58 -22.66
CA SER A 205 8.29 0.70 -24.12
C SER A 205 8.25 -0.66 -24.84
N PRO A 206 7.42 -0.82 -25.90
CA PRO A 206 7.47 -1.98 -26.76
C PRO A 206 8.60 -1.94 -27.82
N LEU A 207 9.43 -0.91 -27.84
CA LEU A 207 10.54 -0.76 -28.80
C LEU A 207 11.60 -1.87 -28.69
N GLY A 208 11.66 -2.61 -27.57
CA GLY A 208 12.51 -3.79 -27.42
C GLY A 208 11.90 -5.08 -27.98
N ILE A 209 10.68 -5.05 -28.49
CA ILE A 209 10.03 -6.21 -29.11
C ILE A 209 10.52 -6.32 -30.57
N LYS A 210 11.16 -7.44 -30.90
CA LYS A 210 11.78 -7.63 -32.23
C LYS A 210 10.79 -7.42 -33.36
N GLU A 211 9.57 -7.92 -33.23
CA GLU A 211 8.51 -7.78 -34.22
C GLU A 211 8.08 -6.31 -34.44
N VAL A 212 8.14 -5.48 -33.40
CA VAL A 212 7.91 -4.03 -33.49
C VAL A 212 9.06 -3.37 -34.22
N GLN A 213 10.31 -3.76 -33.94
CA GLN A 213 11.50 -3.28 -34.65
C GLN A 213 11.45 -3.63 -36.11
N ASP A 214 11.09 -4.88 -36.47
CA ASP A 214 10.97 -5.34 -37.89
C ASP A 214 9.87 -4.55 -38.64
N VAL A 215 8.81 -4.12 -37.96
CA VAL A 215 7.79 -3.24 -38.57
C VAL A 215 8.35 -1.83 -38.79
N LEU A 216 9.09 -1.29 -37.83
CA LEU A 216 9.70 0.04 -37.93
C LEU A 216 10.74 0.10 -39.04
N GLU A 217 11.62 -0.93 -39.20
CA GLU A 217 12.55 -1.06 -40.31
C GLU A 217 11.81 -1.15 -41.66
N GLY A 218 10.68 -1.82 -41.72
CA GLY A 218 9.80 -1.90 -42.89
C GLY A 218 9.20 -0.55 -43.33
N PHE A 219 9.20 0.45 -42.45
CA PHE A 219 8.86 1.84 -42.71
C PHE A 219 10.08 2.75 -42.91
N GLU A 220 11.24 2.17 -43.23
CA GLU A 220 12.52 2.86 -43.50
C GLU A 220 13.06 3.64 -42.25
N ASN A 221 12.67 3.27 -41.04
CA ASN A 221 13.27 3.80 -39.83
C ASN A 221 14.59 3.07 -39.53
N GLU A 222 15.65 3.82 -39.31
CA GLU A 222 16.90 3.28 -38.76
C GLU A 222 16.75 3.06 -37.27
N LEU A 223 17.13 1.89 -36.76
CA LEU A 223 17.16 1.61 -35.32
C LEU A 223 18.39 2.27 -34.67
N ALA A 224 18.38 3.58 -34.64
CA ALA A 224 19.43 4.42 -34.09
C ALA A 224 18.85 5.55 -33.22
N VAL A 225 19.67 6.15 -32.37
CA VAL A 225 19.26 7.33 -31.61
C VAL A 225 18.90 8.48 -32.55
N PRO A 226 17.65 9.01 -32.50
CA PRO A 226 17.22 10.05 -33.45
C PRO A 226 18.15 11.27 -33.47
N ALA A 227 18.37 11.85 -34.63
CA ALA A 227 19.37 12.90 -34.85
C ALA A 227 19.18 14.14 -33.95
N ARG A 228 17.97 14.42 -33.54
CA ARG A 228 17.60 15.58 -32.70
C ARG A 228 17.51 15.28 -31.19
N VAL A 229 17.65 14.03 -30.79
CA VAL A 229 17.61 13.64 -29.38
C VAL A 229 19.01 13.82 -28.78
N ARG A 230 19.11 14.60 -27.71
CA ARG A 230 20.40 14.88 -27.01
C ARG A 230 20.69 13.92 -25.86
N ALA A 231 19.65 13.38 -25.25
CA ALA A 231 19.73 12.32 -24.24
C ALA A 231 18.47 11.41 -24.36
N TRP A 232 18.65 10.10 -24.20
CA TRP A 232 17.54 9.15 -24.18
C TRP A 232 17.67 8.22 -22.98
N HIS A 233 16.68 8.25 -22.10
CA HIS A 233 16.55 7.36 -20.94
C HIS A 233 15.35 6.44 -21.13
N ASN A 234 15.57 5.14 -21.02
CA ASN A 234 14.55 4.12 -21.08
C ASN A 234 14.35 3.52 -19.68
N PHE A 235 13.09 3.46 -19.25
CA PHE A 235 12.70 2.88 -17.97
C PHE A 235 11.74 1.71 -18.19
N ALA A 236 12.08 0.55 -17.62
CA ALA A 236 11.30 -0.68 -17.75
C ALA A 236 11.17 -1.42 -16.41
N ASP A 237 9.96 -1.86 -16.10
CA ASP A 237 9.70 -2.80 -14.99
C ASP A 237 9.87 -4.24 -15.50
N ARG A 238 10.43 -5.11 -14.67
CA ARG A 238 10.61 -6.54 -14.99
C ARG A 238 9.30 -7.30 -15.13
N LEU A 239 8.23 -6.81 -14.55
CA LEU A 239 6.89 -7.42 -14.58
C LEU A 239 5.99 -6.75 -15.62
N ASP A 240 6.45 -5.70 -16.30
CA ASP A 240 5.72 -5.05 -17.38
C ASP A 240 5.71 -5.94 -18.63
N PRO A 241 4.53 -6.44 -19.04
CA PRO A 241 4.44 -7.35 -20.18
C PRO A 241 4.79 -6.68 -21.51
N VAL A 242 4.72 -5.35 -21.62
CA VAL A 242 5.04 -4.58 -22.83
C VAL A 242 6.55 -4.29 -22.94
N ALA A 243 7.22 -4.12 -21.80
CA ALA A 243 8.66 -3.85 -21.75
C ALA A 243 9.49 -5.14 -21.53
N LEU A 244 9.22 -6.17 -22.30
CA LEU A 244 9.84 -7.51 -22.16
C LEU A 244 11.35 -7.48 -22.35
N ASP A 245 11.86 -6.68 -23.27
CA ASP A 245 13.27 -6.31 -23.34
C ASP A 245 13.49 -4.91 -22.79
N ALA A 246 14.09 -4.86 -21.60
CA ALA A 246 14.41 -3.61 -20.92
C ALA A 246 15.70 -2.96 -21.46
N GLY A 247 16.34 -3.55 -22.46
CA GLY A 247 17.67 -3.19 -22.91
C GLY A 247 17.71 -2.57 -24.31
N LEU A 248 16.98 -1.47 -24.55
CA LEU A 248 16.98 -0.77 -25.84
C LEU A 248 18.38 -0.31 -26.29
N GLY A 249 19.32 -0.08 -25.36
CA GLY A 249 20.68 0.32 -25.68
C GLY A 249 21.49 -0.70 -26.46
N ASN A 250 21.02 -1.96 -26.51
CA ASN A 250 21.62 -3.03 -27.32
C ASN A 250 21.05 -3.09 -28.76
N ASP A 251 19.86 -2.54 -28.96
CA ASP A 251 19.08 -2.66 -30.20
C ASP A 251 19.18 -1.38 -31.06
N PHE A 252 19.42 -0.23 -30.41
CA PHE A 252 19.49 1.06 -31.08
C PHE A 252 20.94 1.56 -31.14
N GLU A 253 21.41 1.83 -32.36
CA GLU A 253 22.78 2.31 -32.60
C GLU A 253 23.01 3.67 -31.95
N ALA A 254 24.18 3.81 -31.31
CA ALA A 254 24.60 5.07 -30.74
C ALA A 254 24.92 6.10 -31.80
N ARG A 255 24.44 7.33 -31.63
CA ARG A 255 24.78 8.44 -32.53
C ARG A 255 26.01 9.17 -32.05
N VAL A 256 27.02 9.25 -32.88
CA VAL A 256 28.24 10.03 -32.60
C VAL A 256 28.01 11.51 -32.89
N THR A 257 28.34 12.38 -31.97
CA THR A 257 28.27 13.85 -32.07
C THR A 257 29.63 14.48 -31.77
N ALA A 258 29.80 15.77 -32.05
CA ALA A 258 31.04 16.48 -31.73
C ALA A 258 31.31 16.51 -30.20
N SER A 259 30.30 16.37 -29.36
CA SER A 259 30.38 16.35 -27.88
C SER A 259 30.46 14.94 -27.28
N GLY A 260 30.45 13.88 -28.09
CA GLY A 260 30.47 12.47 -27.64
C GLY A 260 29.38 11.62 -28.26
N ALA A 261 29.30 10.37 -27.83
CA ALA A 261 28.28 9.42 -28.32
C ALA A 261 27.01 9.54 -27.46
N VAL A 262 25.87 9.78 -28.12
CA VAL A 262 24.54 9.71 -27.49
C VAL A 262 24.03 8.28 -27.61
N ARG A 263 23.72 7.64 -26.48
CA ARG A 263 23.25 6.25 -26.39
C ARG A 263 21.94 6.22 -25.61
N VAL A 264 21.19 5.16 -25.77
CA VAL A 264 20.06 4.86 -24.86
C VAL A 264 20.63 4.45 -23.50
N ILE A 265 20.11 5.05 -22.45
CA ILE A 265 20.48 4.72 -21.07
C ILE A 265 19.32 3.92 -20.46
N ASP A 266 19.49 2.61 -20.40
CA ASP A 266 18.49 1.70 -19.83
C ASP A 266 18.54 1.71 -18.32
N ARG A 267 17.35 1.82 -17.71
CA ARG A 267 17.14 1.73 -16.28
C ARG A 267 16.01 0.75 -15.94
N ARG A 268 16.35 -0.28 -15.18
CA ARG A 268 15.37 -1.20 -14.63
C ARG A 268 14.84 -0.63 -13.33
N ILE A 269 13.54 -0.45 -13.25
CA ILE A 269 12.84 0.05 -12.07
C ILE A 269 11.73 -0.93 -11.70
N VAL A 270 11.14 -0.73 -10.53
CA VAL A 270 9.88 -1.37 -10.15
C VAL A 270 8.81 -0.31 -10.26
N ASN A 271 7.88 -0.48 -11.20
CA ASN A 271 6.76 0.43 -11.38
C ASN A 271 5.95 0.45 -10.07
N GLU A 272 5.63 1.62 -9.59
CA GLU A 272 5.06 1.76 -8.26
C GLU A 272 3.64 1.17 -8.14
N ARG A 273 2.95 0.95 -9.26
CA ARG A 273 1.70 0.18 -9.30
C ARG A 273 1.92 -1.35 -9.31
N THR A 274 3.15 -1.80 -9.52
CA THR A 274 3.52 -3.23 -9.40
C THR A 274 3.46 -3.71 -7.95
N VAL A 275 3.72 -2.84 -6.98
CA VAL A 275 3.68 -3.17 -5.54
C VAL A 275 2.33 -2.86 -4.89
N SER A 276 1.41 -2.23 -5.60
CA SER A 276 0.09 -1.89 -5.08
C SER A 276 -0.87 -3.08 -5.19
N LEU A 277 -1.21 -3.70 -4.08
CA LEU A 277 -2.15 -4.83 -4.02
C LEU A 277 -3.59 -4.49 -4.48
N ARG A 278 -3.98 -3.21 -4.46
CA ARG A 278 -5.32 -2.76 -4.88
C ARG A 278 -5.40 -2.37 -6.35
N GLN A 279 -4.27 -2.04 -6.96
CA GLN A 279 -4.18 -1.52 -8.31
C GLN A 279 -2.94 -2.07 -9.00
N PHE A 280 -2.72 -3.39 -8.90
CA PHE A 280 -1.59 -4.04 -9.56
C PHE A 280 -1.65 -3.77 -11.06
N ASN A 281 -0.74 -2.95 -11.53
CA ASN A 281 -0.59 -2.63 -12.94
C ASN A 281 0.88 -2.26 -13.23
N PRO A 282 1.75 -3.23 -13.56
CA PRO A 282 3.15 -2.98 -13.85
C PRO A 282 3.37 -2.13 -15.12
N HIS A 283 2.34 -1.98 -15.95
CA HIS A 283 2.34 -1.12 -17.14
C HIS A 283 1.71 0.27 -16.89
N SER A 284 1.50 0.66 -15.64
CA SER A 284 0.87 1.95 -15.32
C SER A 284 1.74 3.15 -15.67
N SER A 285 1.25 4.07 -16.50
CA SER A 285 1.92 5.34 -16.80
C SER A 285 2.14 6.17 -15.52
N ILE A 286 1.12 6.25 -14.66
CA ILE A 286 1.22 6.96 -13.36
C ILE A 286 2.29 6.33 -12.49
N GLY A 287 2.36 4.99 -12.42
CA GLY A 287 3.37 4.28 -11.66
C GLY A 287 4.80 4.55 -12.14
N TYR A 288 5.02 4.61 -13.46
CA TYR A 288 6.30 5.01 -14.04
C TYR A 288 6.65 6.47 -13.74
N LEU A 289 5.73 7.41 -14.02
CA LEU A 289 5.94 8.85 -13.87
C LEU A 289 6.26 9.26 -12.44
N SER A 290 5.69 8.56 -11.48
CA SER A 290 5.91 8.85 -10.08
C SER A 290 7.22 8.27 -9.54
N HIS A 291 7.87 7.35 -10.25
CA HIS A 291 9.11 6.71 -9.79
C HIS A 291 10.24 7.75 -9.57
N PRO A 292 10.97 7.71 -8.43
CA PRO A 292 12.00 8.69 -8.11
C PRO A 292 13.07 8.88 -9.20
N ASP A 293 13.49 7.81 -9.87
CA ASP A 293 14.51 7.89 -10.92
C ASP A 293 14.00 8.61 -12.16
N VAL A 294 12.74 8.38 -12.56
CA VAL A 294 12.08 9.07 -13.68
C VAL A 294 11.96 10.56 -13.36
N ARG A 295 11.43 10.89 -12.19
CA ARG A 295 11.32 12.27 -11.69
C ARG A 295 12.68 12.96 -11.68
N THR A 296 13.73 12.29 -11.16
CA THR A 296 15.09 12.84 -11.08
C THR A 296 15.63 13.25 -12.44
N VAL A 297 15.49 12.38 -13.43
CA VAL A 297 16.03 12.63 -14.77
C VAL A 297 15.32 13.81 -15.42
N VAL A 298 13.97 13.86 -15.36
CA VAL A 298 13.20 14.95 -15.94
C VAL A 298 13.41 16.26 -15.21
N HIS A 299 13.33 16.27 -13.88
CA HIS A 299 13.50 17.49 -13.05
C HIS A 299 14.87 18.13 -13.29
N ARG A 300 15.94 17.33 -13.29
CA ARG A 300 17.29 17.82 -13.56
C ARG A 300 17.38 18.48 -14.94
N GLN A 301 16.75 17.89 -15.95
CA GLN A 301 16.81 18.38 -17.31
C GLN A 301 16.14 19.75 -17.51
N ILE A 302 15.07 20.01 -16.77
CA ILE A 302 14.29 21.26 -16.90
C ILE A 302 14.62 22.30 -15.82
N GLY A 303 15.60 22.02 -14.95
CA GLY A 303 15.95 22.88 -13.81
C GLY A 303 14.79 23.02 -12.82
N PHE A 304 13.93 22.01 -12.72
CA PHE A 304 12.83 21.99 -11.77
C PHE A 304 13.39 21.64 -10.40
N ASP A 305 13.40 22.60 -9.48
CA ASP A 305 13.68 22.32 -8.09
C ASP A 305 12.63 21.34 -7.57
N SER A 306 13.09 20.15 -7.17
CA SER A 306 12.21 19.05 -6.73
C SER A 306 11.71 19.34 -5.31
N PHE A 307 10.96 20.42 -5.15
CA PHE A 307 10.27 20.74 -3.91
C PHE A 307 9.45 19.52 -3.45
N GLY A 308 9.68 19.12 -2.22
CA GLY A 308 8.90 18.06 -1.60
C GLY A 308 9.31 16.63 -1.91
N ARG A 309 10.43 16.38 -2.56
CA ARG A 309 10.86 15.02 -2.90
C ARG A 309 11.00 14.10 -1.70
N PHE A 310 11.33 14.67 -0.55
CA PHE A 310 11.57 13.95 0.69
C PHE A 310 10.62 14.36 1.82
N LEU A 311 9.84 15.43 1.64
CA LEU A 311 8.98 15.99 2.68
C LEU A 311 7.54 15.53 2.58
N VAL A 312 6.99 15.41 1.37
CA VAL A 312 5.61 14.95 1.19
C VAL A 312 5.63 13.54 0.65
N ALA A 313 5.15 12.60 1.44
CA ALA A 313 5.03 11.22 1.02
C ALA A 313 4.11 11.13 -0.20
N ARG A 314 4.47 10.26 -1.12
CA ARG A 314 3.81 10.14 -2.40
C ARG A 314 2.32 9.80 -2.31
N ASP A 315 1.95 8.91 -1.42
CA ASP A 315 0.55 8.52 -1.18
C ASP A 315 -0.30 9.68 -0.64
N VAL A 316 0.32 10.73 -0.07
CA VAL A 316 -0.34 12.01 0.23
C VAL A 316 -0.56 12.79 -1.07
N ALA A 317 0.46 12.87 -1.93
CA ALA A 317 0.37 13.58 -3.20
C ALA A 317 -0.65 12.94 -4.18
N GLU A 318 -0.86 11.65 -4.10
CA GLU A 318 -1.89 10.94 -4.87
C GLU A 318 -3.34 11.33 -4.49
N GLU A 319 -3.57 11.83 -3.29
CA GLU A 319 -4.88 12.36 -2.85
C GLU A 319 -5.17 13.79 -3.37
N PHE A 320 -4.22 14.43 -4.04
CA PHE A 320 -4.34 15.81 -4.54
C PHE A 320 -5.26 15.98 -5.79
N VAL A 321 -6.05 14.96 -6.09
CA VAL A 321 -6.97 14.93 -7.25
C VAL A 321 -8.05 16.04 -7.15
N VAL A 322 -8.43 16.42 -5.93
CA VAL A 322 -9.42 17.47 -5.67
C VAL A 322 -8.75 18.58 -4.86
N PRO A 323 -8.47 19.75 -5.45
CA PRO A 323 -7.68 20.81 -4.80
C PRO A 323 -8.25 21.32 -3.46
N GLU A 324 -9.56 21.34 -3.30
CA GLU A 324 -10.24 21.86 -2.11
C GLU A 324 -10.45 20.80 -1.01
N ARG A 325 -10.15 19.54 -1.30
CA ARG A 325 -10.37 18.44 -0.34
C ARG A 325 -9.24 18.37 0.68
N ARG A 326 -9.61 18.40 1.98
CA ARG A 326 -8.67 18.17 3.07
C ARG A 326 -8.28 16.71 3.17
N VAL A 327 -6.98 16.45 3.06
CA VAL A 327 -6.37 15.12 3.16
C VAL A 327 -5.86 14.91 4.59
N PRO A 328 -6.15 13.77 5.23
CA PRO A 328 -5.59 13.48 6.55
C PRO A 328 -4.10 13.13 6.44
N VAL A 329 -3.25 13.87 7.18
CA VAL A 329 -1.80 13.73 7.17
C VAL A 329 -1.21 13.57 8.56
N LEU A 330 0.01 13.00 8.63
CA LEU A 330 0.91 12.99 9.78
C LEU A 330 2.15 13.78 9.41
N ILE A 331 2.41 14.87 10.10
CA ILE A 331 3.57 15.74 9.89
C ILE A 331 4.63 15.32 10.90
N GLU A 332 5.71 14.72 10.42
CA GLU A 332 6.86 14.30 11.24
C GLU A 332 7.74 15.50 11.56
N VAL A 333 8.02 15.68 12.84
CA VAL A 333 8.87 16.78 13.33
C VAL A 333 10.33 16.37 13.29
N LEU A 334 11.20 17.25 12.82
CA LEU A 334 12.64 17.07 12.86
C LEU A 334 13.14 16.99 14.30
N GLU A 335 13.66 15.82 14.69
CA GLU A 335 14.19 15.62 16.04
C GLU A 335 15.44 16.53 16.26
N PRO A 336 15.63 17.07 17.49
CA PRO A 336 16.85 17.82 17.80
C PRO A 336 18.11 16.99 17.53
N GLY A 337 19.09 17.58 16.86
CA GLY A 337 20.36 16.91 16.49
C GLY A 337 20.31 16.09 15.19
N HIS A 338 19.15 15.92 14.55
CA HIS A 338 19.07 15.31 13.23
C HIS A 338 19.17 16.36 12.13
N ALA A 339 19.84 16.00 11.01
CA ALA A 339 19.94 16.85 9.84
C ALA A 339 18.61 16.93 9.10
N ALA A 340 18.25 18.11 8.59
CA ALA A 340 17.17 18.24 7.63
C ALA A 340 17.54 17.49 6.33
N VAL A 341 16.54 17.03 5.58
CA VAL A 341 16.74 16.17 4.40
C VAL A 341 17.62 16.85 3.32
N ASP A 342 17.61 18.17 3.27
CA ASP A 342 18.32 18.99 2.28
C ASP A 342 19.44 19.85 2.90
N GLU A 343 19.80 19.60 4.17
CA GLU A 343 20.80 20.36 4.91
C GLU A 343 22.23 19.99 4.47
N SER A 344 23.03 20.99 4.12
CA SER A 344 24.45 20.78 3.82
C SER A 344 25.26 20.53 5.09
N PRO A 345 26.48 19.91 4.99
CA PRO A 345 27.34 19.70 6.15
C PRO A 345 27.73 21.03 6.87
N GLU A 346 27.89 22.12 6.13
CA GLU A 346 28.25 23.44 6.64
C GLU A 346 27.10 24.11 7.40
N GLU A 347 25.88 24.01 6.88
CA GLU A 347 24.66 24.47 7.55
C GLU A 347 24.41 23.70 8.86
N ARG A 348 24.68 22.39 8.85
CA ARG A 348 24.57 21.54 10.03
C ARG A 348 25.53 21.96 11.15
N GLU A 349 26.80 22.23 10.81
CA GLU A 349 27.83 22.65 11.76
C GLU A 349 27.50 24.03 12.38
N SER A 350 26.93 24.94 11.59
CA SER A 350 26.46 26.26 12.07
C SER A 350 25.31 26.11 13.07
N ARG A 351 24.33 25.27 12.79
CA ARG A 351 23.19 25.01 13.66
C ARG A 351 23.54 24.29 14.97
N GLU A 352 24.49 23.34 14.91
CA GLU A 352 24.97 22.61 16.09
C GLU A 352 25.77 23.50 17.07
N SER A 353 26.21 24.68 16.63
CA SER A 353 26.92 25.64 17.44
C SER A 353 26.03 26.58 18.27
N GLU A 354 24.73 26.61 18.03
CA GLU A 354 23.77 27.44 18.79
C GLU A 354 23.34 26.76 20.09
N GLN A 355 23.22 27.51 21.19
CA GLN A 355 22.81 26.94 22.51
C GLN A 355 21.34 26.55 22.53
N PRO A 356 20.96 25.45 23.21
CA PRO A 356 19.59 24.94 23.23
C PRO A 356 18.63 25.82 24.04
N ASP A 357 17.64 26.41 23.37
CA ASP A 357 16.49 27.09 23.97
C ASP A 357 15.37 26.05 24.24
N GLU A 358 14.42 26.35 25.16
CA GLU A 358 13.28 25.48 25.48
C GLU A 358 12.44 25.07 24.24
N GLN A 359 12.39 25.95 23.23
CA GLN A 359 11.76 25.64 21.92
C GLN A 359 12.52 24.58 21.10
N GLN A 360 13.75 24.25 21.47
CA GLN A 360 14.55 23.22 20.79
C GLN A 360 14.27 21.80 21.28
N THR A 361 13.46 21.62 22.32
CA THR A 361 12.98 20.28 22.70
C THR A 361 12.01 19.74 21.66
N LEU A 362 11.98 18.43 21.44
CA LEU A 362 11.02 17.80 20.52
C LEU A 362 9.57 18.16 20.87
N ALA A 363 9.22 18.16 22.16
CA ALA A 363 7.89 18.56 22.63
C ALA A 363 7.57 20.03 22.31
N GLY A 364 8.55 20.93 22.48
CA GLY A 364 8.39 22.34 22.13
C GLY A 364 8.18 22.56 20.63
N ARG A 365 8.94 21.85 19.79
CA ARG A 365 8.77 21.87 18.32
C ARG A 365 7.40 21.36 17.88
N ILE A 366 6.92 20.27 18.49
CA ILE A 366 5.59 19.69 18.19
C ILE A 366 4.47 20.67 18.57
N ALA A 367 4.54 21.28 19.77
CA ALA A 367 3.56 22.26 20.22
C ALA A 367 3.53 23.50 19.32
N SER A 368 4.71 24.02 18.97
CA SER A 368 4.86 25.15 18.05
C SER A 368 4.33 24.82 16.65
N LEU A 369 4.68 23.66 16.11
CA LEU A 369 4.21 23.22 14.79
C LEU A 369 2.69 23.10 14.75
N LYS A 370 2.06 22.49 15.78
CA LYS A 370 0.60 22.40 15.85
C LYS A 370 -0.06 23.78 15.74
N MET A 371 0.39 24.73 16.54
CA MET A 371 -0.15 26.11 16.51
C MET A 371 0.05 26.77 15.15
N ARG A 372 1.25 26.70 14.60
CA ARG A 372 1.58 27.32 13.29
C ARG A 372 0.81 26.69 12.14
N VAL A 373 0.52 25.40 12.17
CA VAL A 373 -0.37 24.73 11.18
C VAL A 373 -1.78 25.26 11.27
N GLU A 374 -2.34 25.38 12.47
CA GLU A 374 -3.69 25.95 12.68
C GLU A 374 -3.76 27.41 12.25
N ASP A 375 -2.78 28.22 12.61
CA ASP A 375 -2.73 29.65 12.29
C ASP A 375 -2.51 29.90 10.79
N MET A 376 -1.60 29.16 10.14
CA MET A 376 -1.36 29.24 8.70
C MET A 376 -2.67 28.98 7.90
N VAL A 377 -3.44 27.97 8.31
CA VAL A 377 -4.70 27.64 7.63
C VAL A 377 -5.73 28.77 7.83
N VAL A 378 -5.82 29.32 9.04
CA VAL A 378 -6.72 30.45 9.35
C VAL A 378 -6.34 31.70 8.55
N GLU A 379 -5.07 32.10 8.52
CA GLU A 379 -4.56 33.27 7.82
C GLU A 379 -4.77 33.18 6.30
N ARG A 380 -4.69 31.97 5.73
CA ARG A 380 -4.89 31.76 4.28
C ARG A 380 -6.36 31.73 3.88
N THR A 381 -7.23 31.26 4.77
CA THR A 381 -8.62 30.94 4.42
C THR A 381 -9.58 32.04 4.81
N LEU A 382 -9.27 32.78 5.87
CA LEU A 382 -10.13 33.81 6.42
C LEU A 382 -9.45 35.17 6.41
N PRO A 383 -10.20 36.28 6.23
CA PRO A 383 -9.67 37.61 6.39
C PRO A 383 -9.23 37.85 7.84
N GLU A 384 -8.31 38.80 8.06
CA GLU A 384 -7.70 39.07 9.37
C GLU A 384 -8.74 39.48 10.43
N ASP A 385 -9.78 40.17 10.01
CA ASP A 385 -10.91 40.66 10.84
C ASP A 385 -12.05 39.62 10.99
N ALA A 386 -11.87 38.36 10.51
CA ALA A 386 -12.89 37.33 10.63
C ALA A 386 -13.28 37.06 12.08
N PRO A 387 -14.57 36.74 12.36
CA PRO A 387 -15.05 36.42 13.70
C PRO A 387 -14.28 35.21 14.31
N GLU A 388 -14.00 35.25 15.62
CA GLU A 388 -13.33 34.15 16.31
C GLU A 388 -14.10 32.82 16.24
N ALA A 389 -15.42 32.87 16.08
CA ALA A 389 -16.24 31.67 15.87
C ALA A 389 -15.90 30.97 14.55
N ASP A 390 -15.64 31.71 13.48
CA ASP A 390 -15.29 31.18 12.17
C ASP A 390 -13.86 30.62 12.19
N LYS A 391 -12.92 31.34 12.83
CA LYS A 391 -11.55 30.85 13.04
C LYS A 391 -11.53 29.55 13.86
N ALA A 392 -12.35 29.46 14.89
CA ALA A 392 -12.49 28.26 15.72
C ALA A 392 -13.13 27.08 14.94
N ALA A 393 -14.12 27.36 14.09
CA ALA A 393 -14.72 26.35 13.23
C ALA A 393 -13.69 25.77 12.24
N LEU A 394 -12.87 26.63 11.62
CA LEU A 394 -11.83 26.21 10.69
C LEU A 394 -10.73 25.41 11.37
N ARG A 395 -10.27 25.82 12.58
CA ARG A 395 -9.33 25.02 13.40
C ARG A 395 -9.89 23.64 13.72
N LYS A 396 -11.21 23.54 13.92
CA LYS A 396 -11.89 22.25 14.13
C LYS A 396 -11.87 21.37 12.86
N GLU A 397 -11.96 21.95 11.68
CA GLU A 397 -11.84 21.21 10.42
C GLU A 397 -10.43 20.71 10.15
N VAL A 398 -9.41 21.50 10.51
CA VAL A 398 -8.00 21.12 10.42
C VAL A 398 -7.69 19.93 11.32
N ASP A 399 -8.38 19.80 12.46
CA ASP A 399 -8.27 18.69 13.41
C ASP A 399 -6.83 18.38 13.80
N ALA A 400 -6.04 19.43 14.12
CA ALA A 400 -4.64 19.28 14.46
C ALA A 400 -4.46 18.67 15.85
N VAL A 401 -3.73 17.56 15.94
CA VAL A 401 -3.44 16.82 17.18
C VAL A 401 -1.94 16.60 17.31
N ALA A 402 -1.36 17.00 18.45
CA ALA A 402 0.02 16.76 18.79
C ALA A 402 0.22 15.31 19.26
N LEU A 403 1.18 14.59 18.64
CA LEU A 403 1.64 13.26 19.01
C LEU A 403 3.09 13.33 19.44
N ARG A 404 3.70 12.23 19.91
CA ARG A 404 5.07 12.22 20.42
C ARG A 404 6.15 12.70 19.44
N LYS A 405 6.01 12.41 18.16
CA LYS A 405 6.92 12.78 17.06
C LYS A 405 6.22 13.44 15.88
N TYR A 406 4.91 13.50 15.90
CA TYR A 406 4.09 13.94 14.77
C TYR A 406 3.06 14.98 15.19
N VAL A 407 2.60 15.74 14.20
CA VAL A 407 1.32 16.47 14.27
C VAL A 407 0.38 15.84 13.25
N SER A 408 -0.75 15.31 13.70
CA SER A 408 -1.83 14.87 12.81
C SER A 408 -2.66 16.09 12.43
N ALA A 409 -3.02 16.22 11.14
CA ALA A 409 -3.89 17.31 10.66
C ALA A 409 -4.67 16.89 9.41
N ARG A 410 -5.68 17.68 9.05
CA ARG A 410 -6.41 17.56 7.79
C ARG A 410 -6.17 18.83 6.96
N LEU A 411 -5.46 18.69 5.86
CA LEU A 411 -4.96 19.82 5.08
C LEU A 411 -5.31 19.67 3.60
N THR A 412 -5.50 20.81 2.92
CA THR A 412 -5.64 20.84 1.46
C THR A 412 -4.27 20.63 0.80
N PRO A 413 -4.21 20.22 -0.47
CA PRO A 413 -2.97 20.12 -1.23
C PRO A 413 -2.14 21.40 -1.21
N ASP A 414 -2.79 22.56 -1.30
CA ASP A 414 -2.13 23.86 -1.32
C ASP A 414 -1.52 24.21 0.05
N GLU A 415 -2.21 23.90 1.15
CA GLU A 415 -1.69 24.07 2.51
C GLU A 415 -0.48 23.13 2.76
N ILE A 416 -0.52 21.89 2.27
CA ILE A 416 0.61 20.95 2.36
C ILE A 416 1.81 21.44 1.56
N ASN A 417 1.60 21.96 0.36
CA ASN A 417 2.68 22.52 -0.45
C ASN A 417 3.31 23.76 0.22
N THR A 418 2.49 24.63 0.81
CA THR A 418 3.01 25.81 1.57
C THR A 418 3.87 25.38 2.76
N MET A 419 3.45 24.35 3.50
CA MET A 419 4.26 23.81 4.59
C MET A 419 5.57 23.19 4.09
N ALA A 420 5.52 22.51 2.93
CA ALA A 420 6.73 21.95 2.33
C ALA A 420 7.73 23.04 1.91
N GLU A 421 7.23 24.20 1.46
CA GLU A 421 8.07 25.37 1.12
C GLU A 421 8.74 26.03 2.35
N THR A 422 8.10 25.94 3.51
CA THR A 422 8.58 26.54 4.78
C THR A 422 9.05 25.49 5.80
N HIS A 423 9.37 24.28 5.34
CA HIS A 423 9.63 23.13 6.20
C HIS A 423 10.78 23.33 7.21
N ARG A 424 11.83 24.07 6.83
CA ARG A 424 12.98 24.36 7.70
C ARG A 424 12.56 25.22 8.90
N ASP A 425 11.81 26.32 8.65
CA ASP A 425 11.31 27.22 9.68
C ASP A 425 10.31 26.53 10.62
N LEU A 426 9.62 25.52 10.12
CA LEU A 426 8.64 24.73 10.84
C LEU A 426 9.24 23.49 11.51
N ASN A 427 10.52 23.18 11.30
CA ASN A 427 11.19 21.97 11.75
C ASN A 427 10.47 20.68 11.30
N ILE A 428 10.00 20.64 10.06
CA ILE A 428 9.32 19.47 9.47
C ILE A 428 10.38 18.56 8.83
N TYR A 429 10.31 17.26 9.17
CA TYR A 429 11.10 16.21 8.54
C TYR A 429 10.39 15.61 7.32
N ALA A 430 9.12 15.23 7.48
CA ALA A 430 8.33 14.63 6.41
C ALA A 430 6.82 14.77 6.66
N VAL A 431 6.03 14.71 5.60
CA VAL A 431 4.56 14.65 5.65
C VAL A 431 4.10 13.30 5.12
N TRP A 432 3.45 12.51 5.96
CA TRP A 432 2.99 11.16 5.71
C TRP A 432 1.47 11.12 5.59
N ARG A 433 0.94 10.11 4.90
CA ARG A 433 -0.49 9.86 4.89
C ARG A 433 -0.97 9.32 6.25
N ASN A 434 -2.02 9.92 6.79
CA ASN A 434 -2.78 9.34 7.90
C ASN A 434 -3.79 8.35 7.33
N SER A 435 -3.33 7.10 7.14
CA SER A 435 -4.06 6.08 6.39
C SER A 435 -5.23 5.51 7.19
N SER A 436 -6.36 5.27 6.53
CA SER A 436 -7.50 4.57 7.15
C SER A 436 -7.18 3.10 7.41
N LYS A 437 -7.62 2.59 8.56
CA LYS A 437 -7.49 1.19 8.95
C LYS A 437 -8.88 0.55 9.09
N ARG A 438 -8.99 -0.76 8.79
CA ARG A 438 -10.23 -1.54 8.86
C ARG A 438 -10.05 -2.77 9.72
N LYS A 439 -11.15 -3.23 10.34
CA LYS A 439 -11.20 -4.49 11.11
C LYS A 439 -11.14 -5.72 10.19
N LEU A 440 -10.70 -6.86 10.74
CA LEU A 440 -10.62 -8.17 10.10
C LEU A 440 -11.22 -9.26 11.03
N LEU A 441 -11.68 -10.44 10.58
CA LEU A 441 -12.58 -11.35 11.35
C LEU A 441 -12.25 -12.86 11.38
N LEU A 442 -12.18 -13.66 12.54
CA LEU A 442 -12.61 -14.98 12.95
C LEU A 442 -11.87 -16.20 13.49
N ARG A 443 -12.16 -17.08 14.22
CA ARG A 443 -12.36 -18.39 14.94
C ARG A 443 -11.15 -19.25 15.44
N SER A 444 -10.98 -19.75 16.72
CA SER A 444 -10.95 -20.95 17.58
C SER A 444 -9.67 -21.55 18.26
N HIS A 445 -9.78 -22.40 19.34
CA HIS A 445 -8.81 -22.67 20.41
C HIS A 445 -7.98 -24.00 20.39
N ALA A 446 -8.54 -25.12 19.95
CA ALA A 446 -8.02 -26.46 20.21
C ALA A 446 -6.64 -26.86 19.63
N PRO A 447 -6.22 -26.39 18.44
CA PRO A 447 -4.97 -26.81 17.82
C PRO A 447 -3.70 -26.33 18.51
N LEU A 448 -3.77 -25.26 19.30
CA LEU A 448 -2.60 -24.59 19.93
C LEU A 448 -2.10 -25.25 21.21
N LYS A 449 -2.81 -26.32 21.68
CA LYS A 449 -2.47 -27.08 22.90
C LYS A 449 -2.50 -26.24 24.20
N VAL A 450 -3.30 -25.18 24.23
CA VAL A 450 -3.40 -24.28 25.38
C VAL A 450 -4.03 -24.98 26.58
N ASP A 451 -5.06 -25.85 26.36
CA ASP A 451 -5.72 -26.58 27.44
C ASP A 451 -4.74 -27.54 28.14
N ALA A 452 -3.86 -28.18 27.40
CA ALA A 452 -2.80 -29.02 27.96
C ALA A 452 -1.78 -28.19 28.75
N GLY A 453 -1.40 -26.98 28.25
CA GLY A 453 -0.54 -26.05 28.98
C GLY A 453 -1.14 -25.56 30.30
N ARG A 454 -2.45 -25.29 30.29
CA ARG A 454 -3.19 -24.93 31.52
C ARG A 454 -3.22 -26.07 32.52
N ALA A 455 -3.53 -27.28 32.07
CA ALA A 455 -3.61 -28.44 32.94
C ALA A 455 -2.24 -28.86 33.52
N GLY A 456 -1.17 -28.80 32.73
CA GLY A 456 0.16 -29.27 33.14
C GLY A 456 1.04 -28.23 33.84
N TYR A 457 0.87 -26.95 33.50
CA TYR A 457 1.75 -25.85 33.94
C TYR A 457 1.00 -24.66 34.57
N ALA A 458 -0.31 -24.73 34.73
CA ALA A 458 -1.15 -23.60 35.13
C ALA A 458 -0.98 -22.34 34.24
N ALA A 459 -0.69 -22.52 32.95
CA ALA A 459 -0.46 -21.45 31.99
C ALA A 459 -1.78 -20.74 31.62
N ALA A 460 -2.24 -19.82 32.47
CA ALA A 460 -3.54 -19.14 32.32
C ALA A 460 -3.43 -17.60 32.30
N GLY A 461 -2.22 -17.03 32.21
CA GLY A 461 -2.01 -15.59 32.06
C GLY A 461 -1.93 -14.79 33.37
N GLN A 462 -1.77 -15.43 34.53
CA GLN A 462 -1.68 -14.74 35.83
C GLN A 462 -0.51 -13.74 35.84
N GLY A 463 -0.81 -12.48 36.24
CA GLY A 463 0.19 -11.44 36.38
C GLY A 463 0.68 -10.85 35.05
N ILE A 464 0.05 -11.23 33.94
CA ILE A 464 0.34 -10.68 32.59
C ILE A 464 -0.77 -9.69 32.23
N THR A 465 -0.37 -8.55 31.67
CA THR A 465 -1.27 -7.54 31.11
C THR A 465 -1.01 -7.40 29.63
N TRP A 466 -2.06 -7.40 28.82
CA TRP A 466 -2.00 -7.25 27.37
C TRP A 466 -2.78 -6.03 26.92
N ALA A 467 -2.24 -5.23 26.02
CA ALA A 467 -2.97 -4.15 25.40
C ALA A 467 -3.70 -4.65 24.13
N VAL A 468 -4.91 -4.18 23.89
CA VAL A 468 -5.69 -4.49 22.68
C VAL A 468 -6.06 -3.17 21.99
N LEU A 469 -5.59 -2.99 20.75
CA LEU A 469 -5.87 -1.82 19.92
C LEU A 469 -6.91 -2.22 18.88
N ASP A 470 -8.18 -1.77 19.07
CA ASP A 470 -9.31 -2.24 18.27
C ASP A 470 -10.51 -1.25 18.31
N THR A 471 -11.75 -1.70 18.08
CA THR A 471 -12.99 -0.90 18.11
C THR A 471 -13.43 -0.52 19.54
N GLY A 472 -12.74 -1.01 20.57
CA GLY A 472 -13.09 -0.86 21.99
C GLY A 472 -13.47 -2.19 22.63
N VAL A 473 -14.25 -2.16 23.72
CA VAL A 473 -14.74 -3.37 24.41
C VAL A 473 -16.00 -3.11 25.23
N ARG A 474 -16.90 -4.07 25.28
CA ARG A 474 -18.02 -4.19 26.24
C ARG A 474 -17.49 -4.75 27.57
N TRP A 475 -16.92 -3.88 28.43
CA TRP A 475 -16.29 -4.31 29.70
C TRP A 475 -17.25 -4.93 30.72
N ASP A 476 -18.58 -4.72 30.56
CA ASP A 476 -19.64 -5.32 31.39
C ASP A 476 -20.07 -6.73 30.93
N HIS A 477 -19.47 -7.25 29.85
CA HIS A 477 -19.76 -8.59 29.36
C HIS A 477 -19.44 -9.64 30.44
N PRO A 478 -20.34 -10.62 30.71
CA PRO A 478 -20.16 -11.63 31.78
C PRO A 478 -18.84 -12.39 31.71
N HIS A 479 -18.32 -12.62 30.47
CA HIS A 479 -17.04 -13.27 30.22
C HIS A 479 -15.85 -12.54 30.85
N PHE A 480 -15.91 -11.20 30.96
CA PHE A 480 -14.83 -10.40 31.52
C PHE A 480 -14.96 -10.12 33.00
N VAL A 481 -16.17 -10.25 33.53
CA VAL A 481 -16.45 -9.94 34.94
C VAL A 481 -15.86 -10.98 35.87
N THR A 482 -15.92 -12.27 35.53
CA THR A 482 -15.47 -13.41 36.36
C THR A 482 -14.03 -13.22 36.87
N HIS A 483 -13.09 -12.82 36.03
CA HIS A 483 -11.69 -12.62 36.41
C HIS A 483 -11.26 -11.16 36.47
N ARG A 484 -12.20 -10.20 36.38
CA ARG A 484 -11.88 -8.76 36.27
C ARG A 484 -10.88 -8.53 35.13
N THR A 485 -11.20 -9.08 33.99
CA THR A 485 -10.29 -9.15 32.83
C THR A 485 -9.98 -7.77 32.27
N ILE A 486 -10.99 -6.93 32.04
CA ILE A 486 -10.80 -5.57 31.53
C ILE A 486 -10.47 -4.65 32.72
N VAL A 487 -9.28 -4.07 32.70
CA VAL A 487 -8.82 -3.17 33.78
C VAL A 487 -8.92 -1.71 33.43
N GLU A 488 -8.67 -1.34 32.20
CA GLU A 488 -8.79 0.04 31.69
C GLU A 488 -9.30 0.02 30.26
N VAL A 489 -10.09 1.04 29.86
CA VAL A 489 -10.51 1.31 28.48
C VAL A 489 -10.26 2.77 28.18
N TRP A 490 -9.57 3.01 27.07
CA TRP A 490 -9.14 4.31 26.58
C TRP A 490 -9.67 4.56 25.18
N ASP A 491 -10.18 5.76 24.92
CA ASP A 491 -10.64 6.19 23.59
C ASP A 491 -9.62 7.13 22.96
N CYS A 492 -9.06 6.71 21.84
CA CYS A 492 -8.10 7.47 21.05
C CYS A 492 -8.76 8.22 19.88
N THR A 493 -10.04 7.93 19.58
CA THR A 493 -10.77 8.55 18.47
C THR A 493 -11.21 9.97 18.78
N GLN A 494 -11.25 10.34 20.06
CA GLN A 494 -11.62 11.66 20.51
C GLN A 494 -10.58 12.71 20.14
N ARG A 495 -11.06 13.92 19.87
CA ARG A 495 -10.22 15.09 19.58
C ARG A 495 -9.52 15.58 20.83
N SER A 496 -8.40 14.97 21.16
CA SER A 496 -7.55 15.35 22.31
C SER A 496 -6.13 14.86 22.06
N ASP A 497 -5.17 15.52 22.66
CA ASP A 497 -3.74 15.16 22.53
C ASP A 497 -3.41 13.84 23.27
N GLN A 498 -4.25 13.43 24.19
CA GLN A 498 -4.09 12.19 24.97
C GLN A 498 -5.36 11.33 24.86
N PRO A 499 -5.26 9.99 25.00
CA PRO A 499 -6.41 9.12 25.06
C PRO A 499 -7.37 9.51 26.20
N VAL A 500 -8.66 9.41 25.95
CA VAL A 500 -9.70 9.68 26.94
C VAL A 500 -10.05 8.38 27.67
N GLN A 501 -9.90 8.35 29.00
CA GLN A 501 -10.28 7.17 29.77
C GLN A 501 -11.80 7.04 29.87
N LEU A 502 -12.34 5.98 29.28
CA LEU A 502 -13.78 5.64 29.35
C LEU A 502 -14.12 4.83 30.62
N TYR A 503 -13.24 3.88 30.95
CA TYR A 503 -13.46 2.94 32.04
C TYR A 503 -12.15 2.61 32.76
N ARG A 504 -12.25 2.40 34.09
CA ARG A 504 -11.22 1.81 34.94
C ARG A 504 -11.87 0.94 35.98
N TRP A 505 -11.38 -0.27 36.17
CA TRP A 505 -11.91 -1.18 37.19
C TRP A 505 -11.91 -0.53 38.59
N GLY A 506 -13.03 -0.67 39.29
CA GLY A 506 -13.22 -0.08 40.63
C GLY A 506 -13.72 1.36 40.61
N ASN A 507 -13.77 2.03 39.49
CA ASN A 507 -14.31 3.37 39.35
C ASN A 507 -15.71 3.35 38.69
N LYS A 508 -16.51 4.39 38.94
CA LYS A 508 -17.76 4.56 38.19
C LYS A 508 -17.43 4.83 36.69
N PRO A 509 -18.04 4.08 35.76
CA PRO A 509 -17.83 4.34 34.32
C PRO A 509 -18.24 5.77 33.95
N LYS A 510 -17.50 6.40 33.05
CA LYS A 510 -17.82 7.74 32.55
C LYS A 510 -18.86 7.74 31.42
N VAL A 511 -19.01 6.59 30.76
CA VAL A 511 -19.93 6.39 29.62
C VAL A 511 -20.70 5.07 29.83
N ASN A 512 -21.76 4.89 29.07
CA ASN A 512 -22.49 3.61 29.03
C ASN A 512 -21.56 2.52 28.43
N PRO A 513 -21.51 1.29 29.00
CA PRO A 513 -20.75 0.19 28.44
C PRO A 513 -21.06 -0.11 26.95
N CYS A 514 -22.30 0.11 26.49
CA CYS A 514 -22.64 -0.01 25.07
C CYS A 514 -21.88 0.96 24.16
N ASP A 515 -21.47 2.11 24.68
CA ASP A 515 -20.70 3.11 23.93
C ASP A 515 -19.20 2.78 23.90
N GLY A 516 -18.78 1.79 24.68
CA GLY A 516 -17.40 1.32 24.70
C GLY A 516 -16.98 0.54 23.48
N ASP A 517 -17.93 -0.16 22.84
CA ASP A 517 -17.72 -0.90 21.57
C ASP A 517 -19.08 -1.16 20.91
N ARG A 518 -19.48 -0.29 20.00
CA ARG A 518 -20.73 -0.45 19.23
C ARG A 518 -20.58 -1.38 18.04
N ASP A 519 -19.40 -1.50 17.48
CA ASP A 519 -19.08 -2.43 16.40
C ASP A 519 -19.03 -3.89 16.92
N GLY A 520 -18.34 -4.09 18.03
CA GLY A 520 -18.20 -5.38 18.72
C GLY A 520 -17.01 -6.22 18.31
N HIS A 521 -16.19 -5.79 17.35
CA HIS A 521 -15.01 -6.53 16.92
C HIS A 521 -13.96 -6.60 18.05
N GLY A 522 -13.65 -5.50 18.71
CA GLY A 522 -12.70 -5.48 19.82
C GLY A 522 -13.18 -6.31 21.02
N THR A 523 -14.51 -6.34 21.31
CA THR A 523 -15.09 -7.22 22.33
C THR A 523 -14.85 -8.69 21.98
N HIS A 524 -15.03 -9.07 20.71
CA HIS A 524 -14.78 -10.43 20.22
C HIS A 524 -13.28 -10.80 20.34
N VAL A 525 -12.38 -9.92 19.92
CA VAL A 525 -10.92 -10.07 20.04
C VAL A 525 -10.48 -10.26 21.48
N CYS A 526 -10.95 -9.40 22.40
CA CYS A 526 -10.67 -9.50 23.84
C CYS A 526 -11.09 -10.84 24.43
N GLY A 527 -12.26 -11.37 24.04
CA GLY A 527 -12.76 -12.66 24.52
C GLY A 527 -11.93 -13.86 24.07
N ILE A 528 -11.22 -13.76 22.94
CA ILE A 528 -10.26 -14.81 22.50
C ILE A 528 -9.01 -14.79 23.39
N ILE A 529 -8.50 -13.61 23.73
CA ILE A 529 -7.26 -13.50 24.52
C ILE A 529 -7.51 -13.95 25.96
N ALA A 530 -8.54 -13.41 26.64
CA ALA A 530 -8.72 -13.57 28.06
C ALA A 530 -10.21 -13.53 28.50
N GLY A 531 -10.47 -13.96 29.71
CA GLY A 531 -11.79 -14.02 30.30
C GLY A 531 -12.39 -15.42 30.37
N GLU A 532 -13.48 -15.57 31.08
CA GLU A 532 -14.20 -16.83 31.27
C GLU A 532 -15.69 -16.60 31.49
N TYR A 533 -16.50 -17.39 30.82
CA TYR A 533 -17.93 -17.52 31.06
C TYR A 533 -18.30 -18.98 31.24
N SER A 534 -19.13 -19.26 32.21
CA SER A 534 -19.71 -20.60 32.46
C SER A 534 -21.19 -20.48 32.78
N ASP A 535 -22.00 -21.29 32.13
CA ASP A 535 -23.39 -21.56 32.49
C ASP A 535 -23.57 -23.05 32.84
N ASP A 536 -24.80 -23.50 33.13
CA ASP A 536 -25.08 -24.90 33.48
C ASP A 536 -24.73 -25.94 32.42
N ARG A 537 -24.47 -25.50 31.18
CA ARG A 537 -24.25 -26.38 30.01
C ARG A 537 -22.95 -26.11 29.25
N ARG A 538 -22.35 -24.92 29.43
CA ARG A 538 -21.27 -24.45 28.55
C ARG A 538 -20.23 -23.71 29.35
N GLN A 539 -18.96 -23.93 29.00
CA GLN A 539 -17.82 -23.13 29.50
C GLN A 539 -17.06 -22.60 28.29
N ILE A 540 -16.83 -21.29 28.28
CA ILE A 540 -16.01 -20.62 27.27
C ILE A 540 -14.92 -19.84 28.01
N GLN A 541 -13.69 -20.05 27.58
CA GLN A 541 -12.50 -19.37 28.15
C GLN A 541 -11.64 -18.78 27.04
N GLY A 542 -11.04 -17.61 27.26
CA GLY A 542 -9.94 -17.13 26.48
C GLY A 542 -8.71 -18.02 26.63
N LEU A 543 -7.69 -17.84 25.78
CA LEU A 543 -6.47 -18.64 25.83
C LEU A 543 -5.71 -18.40 27.13
N ALA A 544 -5.74 -17.19 27.67
CA ALA A 544 -5.14 -16.77 28.93
C ALA A 544 -6.22 -16.16 29.87
N PRO A 545 -7.14 -16.96 30.42
CA PRO A 545 -8.35 -16.43 31.07
C PRO A 545 -8.07 -15.49 32.26
N HIS A 546 -6.92 -15.62 32.91
CA HIS A 546 -6.53 -14.80 34.06
C HIS A 546 -5.68 -13.57 33.69
N ALA A 547 -5.31 -13.39 32.41
CA ALA A 547 -4.61 -12.19 31.96
C ALA A 547 -5.50 -10.94 32.11
N LYS A 548 -4.85 -9.79 32.28
CA LYS A 548 -5.51 -8.49 32.32
C LYS A 548 -5.42 -7.81 30.97
N LEU A 549 -6.48 -7.12 30.58
CA LEU A 549 -6.54 -6.38 29.33
C LEU A 549 -6.70 -4.87 29.59
N ILE A 550 -5.90 -4.08 28.88
CA ILE A 550 -6.06 -2.64 28.72
C ILE A 550 -6.45 -2.43 27.25
N VAL A 551 -7.64 -1.84 27.03
CA VAL A 551 -8.19 -1.74 25.67
C VAL A 551 -8.16 -0.30 25.21
N TYR A 552 -7.70 -0.11 23.97
CA TYR A 552 -7.64 1.16 23.28
C TYR A 552 -8.58 1.14 22.09
N LYS A 553 -9.61 1.99 22.13
CA LYS A 553 -10.46 2.23 20.95
C LYS A 553 -9.70 3.11 19.99
N VAL A 554 -9.19 2.50 18.91
CA VAL A 554 -8.44 3.13 17.82
C VAL A 554 -9.17 3.01 16.47
N LEU A 555 -10.31 2.32 16.48
CA LEU A 555 -11.26 2.23 15.38
C LEU A 555 -12.60 2.80 15.86
N ASP A 556 -13.33 3.49 14.98
CA ASP A 556 -14.64 4.04 15.27
C ASP A 556 -15.76 2.98 15.32
N ASP A 557 -17.00 3.42 15.40
CA ASP A 557 -18.17 2.53 15.52
C ASP A 557 -18.51 1.82 14.20
N ASP A 558 -17.91 2.25 13.09
CA ASP A 558 -18.02 1.60 11.77
C ASP A 558 -16.80 0.70 11.46
N GLY A 559 -15.87 0.56 12.40
CA GLY A 559 -14.65 -0.24 12.28
C GLY A 559 -13.55 0.40 11.45
N PHE A 560 -13.57 1.73 11.28
CA PHE A 560 -12.52 2.49 10.60
C PHE A 560 -11.63 3.23 11.60
N GLY A 561 -10.35 3.35 11.28
CA GLY A 561 -9.39 4.11 12.05
C GLY A 561 -8.32 4.75 11.17
N ASN A 562 -7.41 5.45 11.80
CA ASN A 562 -6.29 6.09 11.14
C ASN A 562 -5.01 5.94 11.97
N ASP A 563 -3.87 6.22 11.33
CA ASP A 563 -2.55 6.06 11.95
C ASP A 563 -2.38 6.90 13.21
N ALA A 564 -2.93 8.12 13.24
CA ALA A 564 -2.81 9.00 14.39
C ALA A 564 -3.49 8.44 15.65
N TRP A 565 -4.65 7.82 15.52
CA TRP A 565 -5.35 7.20 16.66
C TRP A 565 -4.58 5.99 17.19
N ILE A 566 -3.98 5.20 16.29
CA ILE A 566 -3.14 4.05 16.64
C ILE A 566 -1.85 4.52 17.32
N ILE A 567 -1.16 5.50 16.76
CA ILE A 567 0.06 6.08 17.33
C ILE A 567 -0.23 6.68 18.70
N LYS A 568 -1.35 7.40 18.89
CA LYS A 568 -1.77 7.92 20.19
C LYS A 568 -1.90 6.82 21.26
N ALA A 569 -2.42 5.65 20.89
CA ALA A 569 -2.48 4.49 21.78
C ALA A 569 -1.08 3.94 22.10
N ILE A 570 -0.22 3.81 21.07
CA ILE A 570 1.16 3.32 21.22
C ILE A 570 1.97 4.25 22.13
N ASP A 571 1.89 5.56 21.93
CA ASP A 571 2.51 6.57 22.78
C ASP A 571 2.08 6.41 24.25
N HIS A 572 0.77 6.26 24.47
CA HIS A 572 0.26 6.08 25.84
C HIS A 572 0.79 4.78 26.48
N ILE A 573 0.86 3.67 25.72
CA ILE A 573 1.44 2.40 26.20
C ILE A 573 2.92 2.59 26.56
N PHE A 574 3.68 3.25 25.68
CA PHE A 574 5.09 3.53 25.88
C PHE A 574 5.35 4.28 27.18
N TYR A 575 4.61 5.37 27.45
CA TYR A 575 4.74 6.15 28.69
C TYR A 575 4.21 5.42 29.93
N GLN A 576 3.17 4.59 29.77
CA GLN A 576 2.67 3.75 30.87
C GLN A 576 3.76 2.80 31.38
N ASN A 577 4.55 2.21 30.50
CA ASN A 577 5.65 1.33 30.88
C ASN A 577 6.86 2.09 31.41
N GLN A 578 7.17 3.29 30.94
CA GLN A 578 8.21 4.13 31.52
C GLN A 578 7.92 4.58 32.95
N SER A 579 6.65 4.68 33.34
CA SER A 579 6.23 5.13 34.66
C SER A 579 6.39 4.07 35.77
N VAL A 580 6.79 2.84 35.43
CA VAL A 580 6.93 1.72 36.39
C VAL A 580 8.38 1.66 36.89
N ALA A 581 8.57 1.50 38.18
CA ALA A 581 9.89 1.46 38.82
C ALA A 581 10.72 0.24 38.43
N SER A 582 10.08 -0.89 38.04
CA SER A 582 10.74 -2.12 37.58
C SER A 582 9.79 -3.00 36.78
N GLY A 583 10.30 -3.64 35.74
CA GLY A 583 9.53 -4.52 34.85
C GLY A 583 8.56 -3.78 33.92
N LEU A 584 7.63 -4.49 33.33
CA LEU A 584 6.61 -3.95 32.43
C LEU A 584 5.24 -3.94 33.08
N LYS A 585 4.48 -2.85 32.90
CA LYS A 585 3.04 -2.81 33.20
C LYS A 585 2.23 -3.53 32.13
N ILE A 586 2.62 -3.36 30.86
CA ILE A 586 2.00 -3.97 29.68
C ILE A 586 3.07 -4.83 29.01
N HIS A 587 2.81 -6.14 28.86
CA HIS A 587 3.77 -7.14 28.39
C HIS A 587 3.65 -7.41 26.88
N GLY A 588 2.51 -7.11 26.31
CA GLY A 588 2.30 -7.29 24.88
C GLY A 588 1.12 -6.49 24.35
N VAL A 589 1.08 -6.36 23.04
CA VAL A 589 0.06 -5.61 22.30
C VAL A 589 -0.52 -6.50 21.20
N ASN A 590 -1.85 -6.46 21.02
CA ASN A 590 -2.58 -7.09 19.94
C ASN A 590 -3.13 -6.03 18.99
N LEU A 591 -2.80 -6.12 17.72
CA LEU A 591 -3.37 -5.32 16.64
C LEU A 591 -4.10 -6.26 15.67
N SER A 592 -5.41 -6.41 15.87
CA SER A 592 -6.28 -7.16 14.95
C SER A 592 -6.80 -6.27 13.84
N LEU A 593 -5.93 -5.42 13.32
CA LEU A 593 -6.20 -4.43 12.29
C LEU A 593 -5.01 -4.35 11.32
N GLY A 594 -5.25 -3.76 10.17
CA GLY A 594 -4.22 -3.52 9.18
C GLY A 594 -4.79 -2.75 8.00
N GLY A 595 -3.92 -2.38 7.09
CA GLY A 595 -4.29 -1.67 5.88
C GLY A 595 -3.29 -1.89 4.77
N PRO A 596 -3.66 -1.50 3.55
CA PRO A 596 -2.72 -1.46 2.44
C PRO A 596 -1.64 -0.42 2.75
N PHE A 597 -0.43 -0.67 2.25
CA PHE A 597 0.67 0.28 2.31
C PHE A 597 1.41 0.29 0.98
N ASP A 598 2.12 1.36 0.72
CA ASP A 598 2.98 1.48 -0.44
C ASP A 598 4.44 1.23 -0.03
N ALA A 599 4.97 0.08 -0.42
CA ALA A 599 6.33 -0.32 -0.07
C ALA A 599 7.40 0.58 -0.70
N SER A 600 7.08 1.28 -1.79
CA SER A 600 8.00 2.22 -2.44
C SER A 600 8.16 3.52 -1.66
N VAL A 601 7.14 3.91 -0.90
CA VAL A 601 7.13 5.12 -0.07
C VAL A 601 7.76 4.85 1.30
N TYR A 602 7.29 3.80 1.97
CA TYR A 602 7.67 3.56 3.37
C TYR A 602 8.76 2.49 3.51
N GLY A 603 9.02 1.70 2.47
CA GLY A 603 9.74 0.44 2.63
C GLY A 603 8.98 -0.52 3.56
N CYS A 604 9.40 -1.78 3.63
CA CYS A 604 8.73 -2.75 4.48
C CYS A 604 9.10 -2.56 5.96
N GLY A 605 8.13 -2.16 6.77
CA GLY A 605 8.28 -1.98 8.21
C GLY A 605 8.86 -0.62 8.63
N PHE A 606 8.72 0.42 7.80
CA PHE A 606 9.18 1.78 8.08
C PHE A 606 8.07 2.83 8.04
N SER A 607 6.80 2.43 7.94
CA SER A 607 5.67 3.35 8.13
C SER A 607 5.71 4.00 9.52
N PRO A 608 5.03 5.13 9.74
CA PRO A 608 4.95 5.75 11.06
C PRO A 608 4.53 4.79 12.16
N ILE A 609 3.48 3.98 11.93
CA ILE A 609 3.05 2.96 12.89
C ILE A 609 4.16 1.94 13.18
N CYS A 610 4.84 1.45 12.14
CA CYS A 610 5.92 0.47 12.29
C CYS A 610 7.10 1.02 13.10
N LYS A 611 7.43 2.31 12.95
CA LYS A 611 8.47 2.97 13.74
C LYS A 611 8.12 2.97 15.23
N GLU A 612 6.89 3.36 15.58
CA GLU A 612 6.43 3.41 16.97
C GLU A 612 6.27 2.00 17.58
N LEU A 613 5.78 1.02 16.83
CA LEU A 613 5.73 -0.38 17.29
C LEU A 613 7.13 -0.96 17.53
N ARG A 614 8.13 -0.59 16.73
CA ARG A 614 9.54 -0.97 16.95
C ARG A 614 10.07 -0.40 18.28
N ASP A 615 9.67 0.83 18.64
CA ASP A 615 10.06 1.40 19.92
C ASP A 615 9.42 0.65 21.10
N LEU A 616 8.17 0.16 20.97
CA LEU A 616 7.57 -0.75 21.96
C LEU A 616 8.33 -2.08 22.05
N TRP A 617 8.70 -2.67 20.91
CA TRP A 617 9.49 -3.90 20.87
C TRP A 617 10.83 -3.74 21.58
N ARG A 618 11.53 -2.63 21.33
CA ARG A 618 12.79 -2.29 22.03
C ARG A 618 12.60 -2.03 23.53
N GLN A 619 11.43 -1.62 23.95
CA GLN A 619 11.06 -1.48 25.36
C GLN A 619 10.80 -2.84 26.03
N GLY A 620 10.77 -3.92 25.28
CA GLY A 620 10.52 -5.27 25.78
C GLY A 620 9.10 -5.78 25.59
N ILE A 621 8.25 -5.06 24.86
CA ILE A 621 6.84 -5.39 24.66
C ILE A 621 6.68 -6.26 23.42
N LEU A 622 5.98 -7.40 23.55
CA LEU A 622 5.61 -8.24 22.41
C LEU A 622 4.54 -7.55 21.56
N VAL A 623 4.71 -7.57 20.26
CA VAL A 623 3.77 -6.99 19.29
C VAL A 623 3.21 -8.10 18.40
N CYS A 624 1.93 -8.39 18.50
CA CYS A 624 1.20 -9.33 17.64
C CYS A 624 0.33 -8.56 16.67
N VAL A 625 0.41 -8.90 15.38
CA VAL A 625 -0.30 -8.20 14.31
C VAL A 625 -0.97 -9.20 13.37
N ALA A 626 -2.21 -8.95 12.99
CA ALA A 626 -2.91 -9.72 11.97
C ALA A 626 -2.26 -9.52 10.59
N ALA A 627 -1.98 -10.61 9.88
CA ALA A 627 -1.25 -10.57 8.60
C ALA A 627 -2.03 -9.87 7.46
N GLY A 628 -3.37 -9.81 7.57
CA GLY A 628 -4.28 -9.28 6.56
C GLY A 628 -5.18 -10.36 5.95
N ASN A 629 -6.23 -9.94 5.25
CA ASN A 629 -7.21 -10.84 4.62
C ASN A 629 -7.22 -10.72 3.09
N GLU A 630 -6.12 -10.24 2.52
CA GLU A 630 -5.94 -9.99 1.10
C GLU A 630 -5.27 -11.18 0.37
N GLY A 631 -5.33 -12.39 0.94
CA GLY A 631 -4.83 -13.62 0.30
C GLY A 631 -5.59 -13.99 -0.97
N GLN A 632 -6.81 -13.51 -1.09
CA GLN A 632 -7.61 -13.51 -2.30
C GLN A 632 -8.31 -12.16 -2.44
N ILE A 633 -8.24 -11.57 -3.61
CA ILE A 633 -8.92 -10.30 -3.94
C ILE A 633 -9.85 -10.52 -5.12
N GLN A 634 -10.98 -9.82 -5.12
CA GLN A 634 -11.85 -9.76 -6.26
C GLN A 634 -11.40 -8.64 -7.18
N VAL A 635 -11.01 -8.99 -8.39
CA VAL A 635 -10.64 -8.03 -9.44
C VAL A 635 -11.86 -7.80 -10.31
N GLN A 636 -12.29 -6.55 -10.39
CA GLN A 636 -13.37 -6.12 -11.30
C GLN A 636 -12.73 -5.67 -12.61
N THR A 637 -13.18 -6.21 -13.72
CA THR A 637 -12.85 -5.75 -15.08
C THR A 637 -14.12 -5.33 -15.80
N ASP A 638 -13.97 -4.70 -16.97
CA ASP A 638 -15.11 -4.33 -17.80
C ASP A 638 -15.93 -5.56 -18.27
N GLU A 639 -15.35 -6.77 -18.16
CA GLU A 639 -15.94 -8.05 -18.59
C GLU A 639 -16.48 -8.91 -17.43
N GLY A 640 -16.33 -8.46 -16.17
CA GLY A 640 -16.80 -9.18 -14.98
C GLY A 640 -15.76 -9.22 -13.84
N GLY A 641 -16.16 -9.76 -12.69
CA GLY A 641 -15.30 -9.94 -11.53
C GLY A 641 -14.76 -11.37 -11.46
N PHE A 642 -13.48 -11.52 -11.07
CA PHE A 642 -12.89 -12.82 -10.78
C PHE A 642 -12.03 -12.76 -9.53
N ASP A 643 -11.89 -13.90 -8.85
CA ASP A 643 -11.08 -14.03 -7.65
C ASP A 643 -9.61 -14.30 -8.00
N LEU A 644 -8.71 -13.44 -7.55
CA LEU A 644 -7.27 -13.58 -7.72
C LEU A 644 -6.60 -13.97 -6.41
N ASN A 645 -5.83 -15.07 -6.41
CA ASN A 645 -4.95 -15.39 -5.29
C ASN A 645 -3.72 -14.47 -5.32
N THR A 646 -3.55 -13.69 -4.25
CA THR A 646 -2.45 -12.73 -4.13
C THR A 646 -1.27 -13.30 -3.37
N GLN A 647 -0.07 -13.03 -3.85
CA GLN A 647 1.18 -13.08 -3.08
C GLN A 647 1.59 -11.65 -2.74
N LEU A 648 2.54 -11.46 -1.85
CA LEU A 648 2.97 -10.13 -1.39
C LEU A 648 1.82 -9.33 -0.74
N SER A 649 0.87 -10.02 -0.12
CA SER A 649 -0.36 -9.41 0.42
C SER A 649 -0.29 -9.11 1.92
N ILE A 650 0.89 -9.25 2.55
CA ILE A 650 1.09 -8.88 3.96
C ILE A 650 0.92 -7.36 4.10
N GLY A 651 -0.09 -6.97 4.86
CA GLY A 651 -0.43 -5.55 5.08
C GLY A 651 0.48 -4.85 6.09
N ASP A 652 0.27 -3.53 6.24
CA ASP A 652 0.88 -2.73 7.30
C ASP A 652 0.00 -2.77 8.55
N PRO A 653 0.56 -2.95 9.77
CA PRO A 653 1.99 -3.03 10.13
C PRO A 653 2.56 -4.47 10.23
N ALA A 654 1.88 -5.50 9.70
CA ALA A 654 2.35 -6.89 9.81
C ALA A 654 3.67 -7.18 9.05
N ASN A 655 4.03 -6.30 8.09
CA ASN A 655 5.30 -6.33 7.38
C ASN A 655 6.51 -5.92 8.25
N LEU A 656 6.29 -5.41 9.47
CA LEU A 656 7.34 -5.08 10.43
C LEU A 656 8.13 -6.34 10.82
N GLN A 657 9.46 -6.22 10.93
CA GLN A 657 10.33 -7.31 11.42
C GLN A 657 10.11 -7.57 12.91
N ASP A 658 10.03 -6.49 13.68
CA ASP A 658 9.91 -6.47 15.13
C ASP A 658 8.45 -6.62 15.57
N CYS A 659 7.77 -7.64 15.07
CA CYS A 659 6.44 -8.08 15.45
C CYS A 659 6.26 -9.56 15.16
N VAL A 660 5.19 -10.15 15.67
CA VAL A 660 4.69 -11.48 15.29
C VAL A 660 3.50 -11.29 14.37
N ALA A 661 3.70 -11.45 13.06
CA ALA A 661 2.64 -11.41 12.06
C ALA A 661 1.92 -12.75 11.98
N VAL A 662 0.60 -12.74 12.14
CA VAL A 662 -0.21 -13.94 12.30
C VAL A 662 -1.18 -14.11 11.15
N GLY A 663 -1.01 -15.18 10.37
CA GLY A 663 -1.95 -15.63 9.35
C GLY A 663 -3.03 -16.57 9.94
N ALA A 664 -4.05 -16.88 9.13
CA ALA A 664 -5.19 -17.68 9.54
C ALA A 664 -5.16 -19.10 8.96
N VAL A 665 -5.60 -20.07 9.77
CA VAL A 665 -5.82 -21.46 9.35
C VAL A 665 -7.21 -21.94 9.71
N HIS A 666 -7.65 -23.01 9.05
CA HIS A 666 -8.90 -23.70 9.36
C HIS A 666 -8.90 -24.21 10.82
N THR A 667 -10.00 -23.98 11.51
CA THR A 667 -10.15 -24.20 12.95
C THR A 667 -9.96 -25.63 13.39
N ASP A 668 -10.75 -26.55 12.85
CA ASP A 668 -10.87 -27.92 13.40
C ASP A 668 -9.82 -28.86 12.82
N LYS A 669 -9.38 -28.63 11.59
CA LYS A 669 -8.48 -29.52 10.85
C LYS A 669 -7.42 -28.74 10.06
N PRO A 670 -6.53 -27.99 10.74
CA PRO A 670 -5.56 -27.13 10.06
C PRO A 670 -4.58 -27.89 9.17
N ARG A 671 -4.25 -29.16 9.50
CA ARG A 671 -3.40 -30.00 8.65
C ARG A 671 -4.09 -30.46 7.37
N LEU A 672 -5.39 -30.68 7.41
CA LEU A 672 -6.17 -31.16 6.26
C LEU A 672 -6.52 -30.03 5.32
N TYR A 673 -7.12 -28.95 5.85
CA TYR A 673 -7.62 -27.83 5.07
C TYR A 673 -6.60 -26.70 4.91
N GLY A 674 -5.57 -26.62 5.79
CA GLY A 674 -4.43 -25.72 5.64
C GLY A 674 -4.72 -24.29 6.01
N VAL A 675 -4.01 -23.39 5.34
CA VAL A 675 -4.12 -21.94 5.50
C VAL A 675 -5.41 -21.46 4.86
N SER A 676 -6.12 -20.57 5.55
CA SER A 676 -7.38 -20.00 5.06
C SER A 676 -7.16 -19.22 3.76
N TRP A 677 -8.09 -19.34 2.83
CA TRP A 677 -7.98 -18.75 1.49
C TRP A 677 -7.81 -17.23 1.51
N PHE A 678 -8.43 -16.55 2.47
CA PHE A 678 -8.35 -15.12 2.65
C PHE A 678 -7.05 -14.65 3.33
N SER A 679 -6.32 -15.54 4.03
CA SER A 679 -5.13 -15.15 4.78
C SER A 679 -4.07 -14.56 3.87
N SER A 680 -3.61 -13.35 4.19
CA SER A 680 -2.51 -12.69 3.48
C SER A 680 -1.23 -13.52 3.49
N ARG A 681 -0.44 -13.43 2.43
CA ARG A 681 0.70 -14.28 2.11
C ARG A 681 1.93 -13.45 1.78
N GLY A 682 3.09 -13.98 2.18
CA GLY A 682 4.38 -13.40 1.83
C GLY A 682 4.82 -13.69 0.38
N PRO A 683 6.09 -13.34 0.09
CA PRO A 683 7.00 -12.58 0.95
C PRO A 683 6.53 -11.13 1.18
N THR A 684 7.19 -10.41 2.10
CA THR A 684 7.09 -8.95 2.10
C THR A 684 7.72 -8.38 0.82
N ALA A 685 7.43 -7.13 0.47
CA ALA A 685 7.97 -6.54 -0.76
C ALA A 685 9.51 -6.45 -0.78
N ASP A 686 10.17 -6.46 0.39
CA ASP A 686 11.62 -6.57 0.54
C ASP A 686 12.14 -8.03 0.63
N GLY A 687 11.27 -9.03 0.39
CA GLY A 687 11.62 -10.45 0.26
C GLY A 687 11.68 -11.25 1.57
N ARG A 688 11.32 -10.66 2.72
CA ARG A 688 11.33 -11.39 4.00
C ARG A 688 10.18 -12.39 4.10
N PRO A 689 10.37 -13.54 4.74
CA PRO A 689 9.30 -14.51 4.97
C PRO A 689 8.30 -13.96 6.01
N LYS A 690 7.06 -13.79 5.59
CA LYS A 690 5.87 -13.51 6.40
C LYS A 690 4.70 -14.34 5.85
N PRO A 691 3.64 -14.63 6.65
CA PRO A 691 3.51 -14.34 8.09
C PRO A 691 4.58 -15.08 8.91
N ASP A 692 4.79 -14.69 10.18
CA ASP A 692 5.71 -15.41 11.08
C ASP A 692 5.14 -16.76 11.48
N VAL A 693 3.85 -16.79 11.83
CA VAL A 693 3.09 -18.00 12.25
C VAL A 693 1.66 -17.93 11.72
N VAL A 694 0.94 -19.05 11.83
CA VAL A 694 -0.49 -19.12 11.57
C VAL A 694 -1.23 -19.64 12.81
N ALA A 695 -2.47 -19.16 13.01
CA ALA A 695 -3.32 -19.63 14.09
C ALA A 695 -4.76 -19.81 13.60
N PRO A 696 -5.62 -20.54 14.36
CA PRO A 696 -7.00 -20.72 14.00
C PRO A 696 -7.70 -19.39 13.71
N GLY A 697 -8.26 -19.27 12.54
CA GLY A 697 -8.87 -18.07 12.02
C GLY A 697 -10.21 -18.25 11.32
N GLU A 698 -10.88 -19.40 11.36
CA GLU A 698 -12.18 -19.62 10.72
C GLU A 698 -13.25 -19.96 11.74
N ARG A 699 -14.39 -19.25 11.71
CA ARG A 699 -15.56 -19.44 12.58
C ARG A 699 -15.25 -19.54 14.07
N ILE A 700 -14.58 -18.53 14.71
CA ILE A 700 -14.36 -18.45 16.16
C ILE A 700 -15.61 -17.99 16.86
N LEU A 701 -16.00 -18.75 17.84
CA LEU A 701 -16.98 -18.33 18.81
C LEU A 701 -16.29 -17.47 19.88
N SER A 702 -16.71 -16.23 20.05
CA SER A 702 -16.24 -15.33 21.11
C SER A 702 -17.31 -14.28 21.48
N CYS A 703 -16.98 -13.36 22.37
CA CYS A 703 -17.90 -12.39 22.93
C CYS A 703 -18.58 -11.52 21.86
N SER A 704 -19.86 -11.23 22.06
CA SER A 704 -20.67 -10.30 21.28
C SER A 704 -20.92 -9.03 22.07
N ALA A 705 -20.86 -7.86 21.44
CA ALA A 705 -21.25 -6.58 22.06
C ALA A 705 -22.75 -6.26 21.92
N GLY A 706 -23.49 -7.03 21.12
CA GLY A 706 -24.86 -6.72 20.71
C GLY A 706 -25.97 -7.03 21.72
N PHE A 707 -25.69 -7.03 23.02
CA PHE A 707 -26.71 -7.22 24.07
C PHE A 707 -27.05 -5.90 24.80
N PRO A 708 -28.29 -5.76 25.38
CA PRO A 708 -28.70 -4.54 26.08
C PRO A 708 -27.85 -4.25 27.33
N ALA A 709 -27.66 -2.97 27.68
CA ALA A 709 -26.85 -2.53 28.84
C ALA A 709 -27.41 -2.92 30.20
N SER A 710 -28.66 -3.23 30.27
CA SER A 710 -29.34 -3.74 31.49
C SER A 710 -30.17 -4.94 31.07
N PRO A 711 -30.19 -6.02 31.87
CA PRO A 711 -31.23 -7.04 31.72
C PRO A 711 -32.58 -6.33 31.71
N GLY A 712 -33.44 -6.64 30.76
CA GLY A 712 -34.79 -6.06 30.66
C GLY A 712 -35.47 -6.09 32.02
N SER A 713 -36.37 -5.14 32.29
CA SER A 713 -37.18 -5.04 33.53
C SER A 713 -37.92 -6.36 33.88
N ASP A 714 -37.89 -7.35 32.99
CA ASP A 714 -38.58 -8.63 33.09
C ASP A 714 -37.73 -9.74 33.72
N GLY A 715 -36.52 -9.46 34.22
CA GLY A 715 -35.67 -10.44 34.90
C GLY A 715 -35.16 -11.60 34.04
N GLN A 716 -35.27 -11.53 32.72
CA GLN A 716 -34.75 -12.56 31.82
C GLN A 716 -33.22 -12.50 31.75
N SER A 717 -32.57 -13.64 32.02
CA SER A 717 -31.12 -13.80 31.78
C SER A 717 -30.83 -13.74 30.29
N LEU A 718 -29.73 -13.06 29.90
CA LEU A 718 -29.29 -12.99 28.53
C LEU A 718 -29.01 -14.40 27.93
N SER A 719 -29.48 -14.66 26.74
CA SER A 719 -29.24 -15.94 26.10
C SER A 719 -27.78 -16.06 25.65
N PHE A 720 -27.31 -17.29 25.52
CA PHE A 720 -25.97 -17.56 25.03
C PHE A 720 -25.72 -16.94 23.64
N GLU A 721 -26.69 -16.99 22.76
CA GLU A 721 -26.65 -16.47 21.39
C GLU A 721 -26.61 -14.92 21.34
N GLN A 722 -27.04 -14.25 22.40
CA GLN A 722 -26.92 -12.81 22.58
C GLN A 722 -25.49 -12.43 23.06
N LEU A 723 -24.90 -13.29 23.91
CA LEU A 723 -23.59 -13.05 24.52
C LEU A 723 -22.42 -13.44 23.61
N PHE A 724 -22.64 -14.39 22.71
CA PHE A 724 -21.55 -14.92 21.87
C PHE A 724 -21.93 -14.96 20.39
N ARG A 725 -20.98 -14.65 19.54
CA ARG A 725 -21.11 -14.68 18.10
C ARG A 725 -19.91 -15.35 17.44
N THR A 726 -20.09 -15.73 16.21
CA THR A 726 -19.07 -16.44 15.43
C THR A 726 -18.54 -15.55 14.31
N GLU A 727 -17.24 -15.45 14.15
CA GLU A 727 -16.60 -14.61 13.14
C GLU A 727 -15.38 -15.21 12.37
N SER A 728 -14.83 -14.68 11.12
CA SER A 728 -13.74 -15.17 10.20
C SER A 728 -12.68 -14.12 9.78
N GLY A 729 -11.30 -14.35 9.96
CA GLY A 729 -10.20 -13.47 9.53
C GLY A 729 -8.92 -13.65 10.32
N THR A 730 -7.86 -13.06 9.88
CA THR A 730 -6.58 -13.05 10.59
C THR A 730 -6.65 -12.28 11.91
N SER A 731 -7.64 -11.41 12.05
CA SER A 731 -7.91 -10.67 13.30
C SER A 731 -8.29 -11.53 14.49
N MET A 732 -8.73 -12.77 14.24
CA MET A 732 -9.00 -13.73 15.30
C MET A 732 -7.85 -14.69 15.47
N ALA A 733 -7.09 -14.93 14.42
CA ALA A 733 -5.83 -15.68 14.52
C ALA A 733 -4.81 -14.92 15.40
N CYS A 734 -4.71 -13.61 15.25
CA CYS A 734 -3.80 -12.75 16.02
C CYS A 734 -4.03 -12.84 17.55
N PRO A 735 -5.25 -12.66 18.08
CA PRO A 735 -5.50 -12.77 19.50
C PRO A 735 -5.29 -14.20 20.05
N HIS A 736 -5.37 -15.24 19.23
CA HIS A 736 -4.95 -16.58 19.63
C HIS A 736 -3.46 -16.65 20.00
N VAL A 737 -2.62 -16.02 19.17
CA VAL A 737 -1.19 -15.95 19.45
C VAL A 737 -0.92 -15.04 20.64
N SER A 738 -1.60 -13.90 20.74
CA SER A 738 -1.51 -12.99 21.90
C SER A 738 -1.85 -13.69 23.22
N GLY A 739 -2.97 -14.42 23.25
CA GLY A 739 -3.38 -15.18 24.45
C GLY A 739 -2.43 -16.35 24.74
N LEU A 740 -1.93 -17.05 23.72
CA LEU A 740 -0.92 -18.11 23.88
C LEU A 740 0.38 -17.56 24.47
N LEU A 741 0.86 -16.41 24.00
CA LEU A 741 2.05 -15.76 24.54
C LEU A 741 1.84 -15.23 25.96
N ALA A 742 0.66 -14.68 26.27
CA ALA A 742 0.30 -14.30 27.62
C ALA A 742 0.27 -15.51 28.58
N ALA A 743 -0.24 -16.65 28.12
CA ALA A 743 -0.20 -17.91 28.88
C ALA A 743 1.22 -18.40 29.08
N PHE A 744 2.08 -18.34 28.05
CA PHE A 744 3.50 -18.71 28.13
C PHE A 744 4.25 -17.85 29.15
N LEU A 745 4.15 -16.51 29.05
CA LEU A 745 4.83 -15.59 29.95
C LEU A 745 4.35 -15.71 31.40
N SER A 746 3.12 -16.15 31.65
CA SER A 746 2.63 -16.37 33.02
C SER A 746 3.36 -17.49 33.76
N VAL A 747 3.98 -18.41 33.01
CA VAL A 747 4.80 -19.52 33.52
C VAL A 747 6.30 -19.17 33.44
N ARG A 748 6.74 -18.62 32.32
CA ARG A 748 8.13 -18.29 32.01
C ARG A 748 8.38 -16.78 32.13
N ARG A 749 8.29 -16.26 33.35
CA ARG A 749 8.38 -14.83 33.63
C ARG A 749 9.75 -14.21 33.34
N GLU A 750 10.80 -14.99 33.30
CA GLU A 750 12.14 -14.60 32.92
C GLU A 750 12.28 -14.12 31.46
N TYR A 751 11.24 -14.32 30.65
CA TYR A 751 11.15 -13.82 29.28
C TYR A 751 10.25 -12.57 29.15
N CYS A 752 9.66 -12.09 30.22
CA CYS A 752 9.01 -10.76 30.20
C CYS A 752 10.09 -9.72 29.90
N ASP A 753 9.90 -8.81 28.98
CA ASP A 753 10.89 -7.85 28.45
C ASP A 753 11.93 -8.39 27.43
N ARG A 754 11.79 -9.63 26.97
CA ARG A 754 12.71 -10.28 25.98
C ARG A 754 11.96 -10.71 24.71
N PRO A 755 11.41 -9.79 23.93
CA PRO A 755 10.52 -10.12 22.80
C PRO A 755 11.21 -10.94 21.70
N ASP A 756 12.51 -10.70 21.43
CA ASP A 756 13.27 -11.46 20.43
C ASP A 756 13.41 -12.93 20.81
N ASP A 757 13.71 -13.20 22.10
CA ASP A 757 13.82 -14.57 22.58
C ASP A 757 12.46 -15.28 22.55
N VAL A 758 11.39 -14.59 22.97
CA VAL A 758 10.02 -15.13 22.93
C VAL A 758 9.59 -15.40 21.49
N LYS A 759 9.88 -14.49 20.56
CA LYS A 759 9.60 -14.72 19.14
C LYS A 759 10.36 -15.93 18.62
N LYS A 760 11.64 -16.05 18.95
CA LYS A 760 12.43 -17.22 18.56
C LYS A 760 11.87 -18.52 19.12
N ILE A 761 11.54 -18.56 20.42
CA ILE A 761 10.90 -19.72 21.07
C ILE A 761 9.58 -20.07 20.38
N LEU A 762 8.75 -19.08 20.07
CA LEU A 762 7.49 -19.29 19.35
C LEU A 762 7.71 -19.96 18.00
N LEU A 763 8.64 -19.43 17.19
CA LEU A 763 8.92 -19.94 15.83
C LEU A 763 9.50 -21.35 15.86
N ASP A 764 10.46 -21.62 16.77
CA ASP A 764 11.13 -22.91 16.89
C ASP A 764 10.19 -24.03 17.40
N ASN A 765 9.06 -23.67 18.02
CA ASN A 765 8.12 -24.62 18.64
C ASN A 765 6.77 -24.72 17.89
N CYS A 766 6.71 -24.30 16.64
CA CYS A 766 5.56 -24.49 15.79
C CYS A 766 5.42 -25.94 15.28
N ASN A 767 4.19 -26.30 14.91
CA ASN A 767 3.90 -27.51 14.16
C ASN A 767 3.83 -27.13 12.68
N ASP A 768 4.72 -27.68 11.88
CA ASP A 768 4.69 -27.56 10.43
C ASP A 768 3.39 -28.19 9.87
N LEU A 769 2.69 -27.47 9.03
CA LEU A 769 1.47 -27.93 8.34
C LEU A 769 1.75 -28.50 6.95
N GLY A 770 3.03 -28.51 6.52
CA GLY A 770 3.43 -28.97 5.19
C GLY A 770 2.95 -28.05 4.07
N ARG A 771 2.85 -26.75 4.32
CA ARG A 771 2.49 -25.72 3.36
C ARG A 771 3.68 -24.81 3.05
N ASP A 772 3.59 -24.06 1.97
CA ASP A 772 4.61 -23.08 1.61
C ASP A 772 4.88 -22.09 2.77
N ARG A 773 6.16 -21.72 2.96
CA ARG A 773 6.59 -20.84 4.05
C ARG A 773 5.90 -19.45 3.99
N TYR A 774 5.63 -18.94 2.81
CA TYR A 774 4.96 -17.65 2.65
C TYR A 774 3.46 -17.72 2.98
N HIS A 775 2.91 -18.93 3.11
CA HIS A 775 1.53 -19.15 3.53
C HIS A 775 1.43 -19.43 5.04
N GLN A 776 2.28 -20.33 5.58
CA GLN A 776 2.14 -20.80 6.96
C GLN A 776 3.17 -20.18 7.94
N GLY A 777 4.18 -19.45 7.46
CA GLY A 777 5.29 -19.03 8.30
C GLY A 777 6.08 -20.23 8.86
N ALA A 778 6.37 -20.20 10.16
CA ALA A 778 6.92 -21.35 10.89
C ALA A 778 5.87 -22.46 11.15
N GLY A 779 4.60 -22.18 10.91
CA GLY A 779 3.48 -23.09 11.12
C GLY A 779 2.58 -22.70 12.29
N LEU A 780 1.94 -23.71 12.89
CA LEU A 780 0.97 -23.56 13.97
C LEU A 780 1.66 -23.61 15.34
N PRO A 781 1.64 -22.54 16.17
CA PRO A 781 2.24 -22.53 17.51
C PRO A 781 1.72 -23.65 18.41
N ASN A 782 2.59 -24.15 19.29
CA ASN A 782 2.26 -25.21 20.22
C ASN A 782 2.77 -24.85 21.63
N LEU A 783 1.87 -24.42 22.52
CA LEU A 783 2.21 -23.98 23.86
C LEU A 783 2.94 -25.05 24.66
N MET A 784 2.54 -26.33 24.54
CA MET A 784 3.21 -27.42 25.25
C MET A 784 4.67 -27.56 24.84
N LYS A 785 4.97 -27.50 23.52
CA LYS A 785 6.36 -27.54 23.04
C LYS A 785 7.15 -26.34 23.58
N MET A 786 6.57 -25.12 23.54
CA MET A 786 7.22 -23.92 24.09
C MET A 786 7.58 -24.09 25.55
N LEU A 787 6.65 -24.62 26.37
CA LEU A 787 6.87 -24.81 27.83
C LEU A 787 7.83 -25.94 28.17
N MET A 788 7.93 -26.97 27.30
CA MET A 788 8.79 -28.11 27.52
C MET A 788 10.23 -27.87 27.04
N ASN A 789 10.43 -27.03 26.04
CA ASN A 789 11.73 -26.81 25.39
C ASN A 789 12.44 -25.54 25.92
N THR A 790 11.85 -24.86 26.90
CA THR A 790 12.42 -23.73 27.64
C THR A 790 12.42 -24.03 29.14
#